data_8d30b27c61618d9ce6162a855670bc1e
#
_entry.id   8d30b27c61618d9ce6162a855670bc1e
#
_cell.length_a   1.000
_cell.length_b   1.000
_cell.length_c   1.000
_cell.angle_alpha   90.00
_cell.angle_beta   90.00
_cell.angle_gamma   90.00
#
_symmetry.space_group_name_H-M   'P 1'
#
loop_
_entity.id
_entity.type
_entity.pdbx_description
1 polymer ?
#
loop_
_entity_poly.entity_id
_entity_poly.type
_entity_poly.pdbx_seq_one_letter_code
_entity_poly.pdbx_strand_id
1 'polypeptide(L)'
;MADKKRYEELINILDQYSYDYYVIDNPTVEDAEYDQKMQELLKIEEAHPEWVTPESPSKRVGGEVLEGFKKVAHDTPMLSLANAFNQEDLADFDRRIRDKVGDDIAYMCELKIDGLAVSLQYENGKYKQGATRGDGTIGEDITANLRTIRSIPMKLQKDYSIEVRGEAFMPKRSFQKLNEIREEEGQMLFANPRNAAAGSLRQLDTKIAASRNLDIFLYAVADFGEMGVETHSAGLDMLETLGLKVNKERRLCNSLEEVYAYIEEWTEKRAGLAYDIDGIVLKLNNLEQQRQMGTTVKSPRWSIAYKFPAEEVPTKLLDIELNVGRTGVITPTAVLEPVRVAGTTVSRASLHNEDLITEKDIRIGDTVLIKKAGDIIPEVIKSITEERSGSEEPFHMPKNCPTCDSELVRLEEEVALRCINPKCPAQIKEGLIHFVSRNAMNIDGLGEKVIIQLFSQHLIKDVADLFFLSKEKLLELERMGEKSVTNLLASIEASKQNSLEKLLFGLGIRHVGAKAAKSLAIHFDTMDNLKVADKETLTSINDIGEKMADSIVTYFANEEVHDLLEELKRAGVNMTYTGPKLEDMSEEELVFAGKTVVLTGKLEKLTRNDAKSLIESLGGNVSGSVSKKTDVVVAGSDAGSKLAKAEELAIPIWSEEDLIEYLPDEGGLNE
;
A
#
# COMPACT_ATOMS: atom_id res chain seq x y z
N MET A 1 -11.01 -50.10 -2.95
CA MET A 1 -9.79 -49.97 -2.09
C MET A 1 -8.51 -49.83 -2.89
N ALA A 2 -8.27 -50.60 -3.94
CA ALA A 2 -7.07 -50.47 -4.77
C ALA A 2 -6.98 -49.12 -5.49
N ASP A 3 -8.08 -48.68 -6.10
CA ASP A 3 -8.12 -47.43 -6.86
C ASP A 3 -7.96 -46.16 -5.95
N LYS A 4 -8.48 -46.21 -4.72
CA LYS A 4 -8.32 -45.11 -3.77
C LYS A 4 -6.85 -44.98 -3.32
N LYS A 5 -6.19 -46.10 -3.06
CA LYS A 5 -4.77 -46.12 -2.74
C LYS A 5 -3.93 -45.60 -3.91
N ARG A 6 -4.29 -45.99 -5.14
CA ARG A 6 -3.61 -45.53 -6.36
C ARG A 6 -3.82 -44.02 -6.58
N TYR A 7 -5.01 -43.51 -6.31
CA TYR A 7 -5.32 -42.08 -6.35
C TYR A 7 -4.43 -41.27 -5.40
N GLU A 8 -4.31 -41.70 -4.15
CA GLU A 8 -3.46 -41.04 -3.14
C GLU A 8 -1.97 -41.11 -3.50
N GLU A 9 -1.51 -42.24 -4.08
CA GLU A 9 -0.15 -42.40 -4.59
C GLU A 9 0.14 -41.42 -5.75
N LEU A 10 -0.80 -41.27 -6.69
CA LEU A 10 -0.65 -40.35 -7.84
C LEU A 10 -0.56 -38.89 -7.42
N ILE A 11 -1.35 -38.47 -6.44
CA ILE A 11 -1.27 -37.11 -5.87
C ILE A 11 0.13 -36.88 -5.31
N ASN A 12 0.64 -37.78 -4.48
CA ASN A 12 1.96 -37.68 -3.88
C ASN A 12 3.09 -37.66 -4.92
N ILE A 13 2.99 -38.47 -5.95
CA ILE A 13 3.97 -38.51 -7.05
C ILE A 13 3.98 -37.20 -7.84
N LEU A 14 2.80 -36.68 -8.21
CA LEU A 14 2.68 -35.45 -8.98
C LEU A 14 3.08 -34.21 -8.17
N ASP A 15 2.80 -34.19 -6.87
CA ASP A 15 3.28 -33.16 -5.99
C ASP A 15 4.80 -33.19 -5.84
N GLN A 16 5.42 -34.38 -5.73
CA GLN A 16 6.87 -34.52 -5.68
C GLN A 16 7.51 -34.07 -7.00
N TYR A 17 6.98 -34.48 -8.15
CA TYR A 17 7.49 -34.04 -9.46
C TYR A 17 7.39 -32.54 -9.65
N SER A 18 6.28 -31.95 -9.19
CA SER A 18 6.10 -30.50 -9.19
C SER A 18 7.09 -29.79 -8.27
N TYR A 19 7.35 -30.34 -7.10
CA TYR A 19 8.35 -29.82 -6.15
C TYR A 19 9.77 -29.88 -6.75
N ASP A 20 10.17 -31.03 -7.31
CA ASP A 20 11.48 -31.19 -7.91
C ASP A 20 11.70 -30.20 -9.08
N TYR A 21 10.67 -29.99 -9.90
CA TYR A 21 10.74 -29.13 -11.08
C TYR A 21 10.68 -27.63 -10.72
N TYR A 22 9.66 -27.21 -9.92
CA TYR A 22 9.37 -25.78 -9.74
C TYR A 22 10.03 -25.16 -8.50
N VAL A 23 10.37 -25.97 -7.49
CA VAL A 23 10.96 -25.48 -6.23
C VAL A 23 12.45 -25.76 -6.18
N ILE A 24 12.86 -27.00 -6.50
CA ILE A 24 14.29 -27.40 -6.46
C ILE A 24 15.02 -27.05 -7.76
N ASP A 25 14.29 -26.80 -8.86
CA ASP A 25 14.86 -26.57 -10.20
C ASP A 25 15.77 -27.73 -10.67
N ASN A 26 15.37 -28.95 -10.31
CA ASN A 26 16.08 -30.20 -10.67
C ASN A 26 15.05 -31.30 -11.03
N PRO A 27 14.46 -31.26 -12.24
CA PRO A 27 13.46 -32.22 -12.64
C PRO A 27 14.01 -33.67 -12.62
N THR A 28 13.27 -34.54 -11.95
CA THR A 28 13.63 -35.96 -11.82
C THR A 28 12.99 -36.83 -12.91
N VAL A 29 12.04 -36.30 -13.66
CA VAL A 29 11.30 -36.96 -14.73
C VAL A 29 11.12 -36.06 -15.94
N GLU A 30 10.86 -36.65 -17.10
CA GLU A 30 10.49 -35.92 -18.32
C GLU A 30 9.02 -35.48 -18.29
N ASP A 31 8.69 -34.39 -19.00
CA ASP A 31 7.32 -33.81 -19.07
C ASP A 31 6.28 -34.87 -19.49
N ALA A 32 6.67 -35.79 -20.38
CA ALA A 32 5.80 -36.88 -20.86
C ALA A 32 5.37 -37.83 -19.72
N GLU A 33 6.25 -38.12 -18.77
CA GLU A 33 5.91 -38.96 -17.60
C GLU A 33 4.96 -38.22 -16.65
N TYR A 34 5.19 -36.92 -16.38
CA TYR A 34 4.29 -36.08 -15.60
C TYR A 34 2.88 -36.07 -16.22
N ASP A 35 2.80 -35.85 -17.54
CA ASP A 35 1.53 -35.80 -18.27
C ASP A 35 0.79 -37.14 -18.21
N GLN A 36 1.53 -38.27 -18.34
CA GLN A 36 0.93 -39.59 -18.21
C GLN A 36 0.32 -39.84 -16.83
N LYS A 37 1.01 -39.45 -15.75
CA LYS A 37 0.51 -39.58 -14.38
C LYS A 37 -0.70 -38.63 -14.14
N MET A 38 -0.67 -37.46 -14.69
CA MET A 38 -1.80 -36.52 -14.62
C MET A 38 -3.04 -37.07 -15.36
N GLN A 39 -2.86 -37.69 -16.53
CA GLN A 39 -3.96 -38.35 -17.27
C GLN A 39 -4.54 -39.54 -16.49
N GLU A 40 -3.70 -40.32 -15.80
CA GLU A 40 -4.14 -41.40 -14.93
C GLU A 40 -4.97 -40.86 -13.75
N LEU A 41 -4.50 -39.81 -13.10
CA LEU A 41 -5.23 -39.13 -12.02
C LEU A 41 -6.61 -38.65 -12.47
N LEU A 42 -6.68 -37.92 -13.60
CA LEU A 42 -7.92 -37.40 -14.16
C LEU A 42 -8.96 -38.50 -14.45
N LYS A 43 -8.53 -39.66 -14.97
CA LYS A 43 -9.42 -40.80 -15.21
C LYS A 43 -10.01 -41.37 -13.91
N ILE A 44 -9.22 -41.41 -12.83
CA ILE A 44 -9.69 -41.90 -11.55
C ILE A 44 -10.67 -40.86 -10.96
N GLU A 45 -10.41 -39.57 -11.10
CA GLU A 45 -11.30 -38.50 -10.65
C GLU A 45 -12.63 -38.47 -11.41
N GLU A 46 -12.62 -38.77 -12.69
CA GLU A 46 -13.83 -38.89 -13.49
C GLU A 46 -14.69 -40.09 -13.04
N ALA A 47 -14.05 -41.20 -12.67
CA ALA A 47 -14.73 -42.39 -12.18
C ALA A 47 -15.21 -42.24 -10.71
N HIS A 48 -14.54 -41.39 -9.92
CA HIS A 48 -14.75 -41.21 -8.48
C HIS A 48 -14.75 -39.72 -8.09
N PRO A 49 -15.73 -38.93 -8.55
CA PRO A 49 -15.77 -37.49 -8.24
C PRO A 49 -15.79 -37.18 -6.73
N GLU A 50 -16.31 -38.10 -5.91
CA GLU A 50 -16.40 -37.98 -4.46
C GLU A 50 -15.03 -38.05 -3.74
N TRP A 51 -13.97 -38.45 -4.43
CA TRP A 51 -12.60 -38.47 -3.87
C TRP A 51 -11.82 -37.18 -4.14
N VAL A 52 -12.30 -36.37 -5.07
CA VAL A 52 -11.61 -35.15 -5.49
C VAL A 52 -11.60 -34.14 -4.36
N THR A 53 -10.39 -33.73 -3.97
CA THR A 53 -10.19 -32.70 -2.94
C THR A 53 -9.68 -31.39 -3.59
N PRO A 54 -9.86 -30.24 -2.93
CA PRO A 54 -9.33 -28.98 -3.42
C PRO A 54 -7.81 -28.97 -3.61
N GLU A 55 -7.10 -29.87 -2.90
CA GLU A 55 -5.65 -30.01 -2.94
C GLU A 55 -5.16 -30.85 -4.13
N SER A 56 -6.05 -31.53 -4.85
CA SER A 56 -5.65 -32.34 -6.02
C SER A 56 -4.88 -31.52 -7.04
N PRO A 57 -3.78 -32.05 -7.60
CA PRO A 57 -3.04 -31.42 -8.69
C PRO A 57 -3.91 -31.04 -9.88
N SER A 58 -5.00 -31.78 -10.13
CA SER A 58 -5.98 -31.50 -11.19
C SER A 58 -6.77 -30.20 -10.96
N LYS A 59 -6.89 -29.74 -9.72
CA LYS A 59 -7.67 -28.55 -9.33
C LYS A 59 -6.86 -27.26 -9.27
N ARG A 60 -5.57 -27.29 -9.63
CA ARG A 60 -4.75 -26.08 -9.65
C ARG A 60 -5.25 -25.03 -10.62
N VAL A 61 -5.89 -25.42 -11.71
CA VAL A 61 -6.49 -24.50 -12.68
C VAL A 61 -8.01 -24.67 -12.65
N GLY A 62 -8.70 -23.76 -11.99
CA GLY A 62 -10.17 -23.72 -11.94
C GLY A 62 -10.78 -23.37 -13.29
N GLY A 63 -12.06 -23.72 -13.47
CA GLY A 63 -12.82 -23.46 -14.71
C GLY A 63 -13.84 -22.33 -14.59
N GLU A 64 -14.09 -21.78 -13.40
CA GLU A 64 -15.09 -20.75 -13.17
C GLU A 64 -14.49 -19.35 -13.25
N VAL A 65 -15.19 -18.44 -13.91
CA VAL A 65 -14.85 -17.02 -13.94
C VAL A 65 -15.37 -16.40 -12.64
N LEU A 66 -14.50 -15.74 -11.89
CA LEU A 66 -14.86 -15.06 -10.64
C LEU A 66 -15.74 -13.83 -10.93
N GLU A 67 -16.70 -13.55 -10.08
CA GLU A 67 -17.51 -12.33 -10.18
C GLU A 67 -16.79 -11.07 -9.68
N GLY A 68 -15.71 -11.25 -8.89
CA GLY A 68 -14.87 -10.20 -8.31
C GLY A 68 -13.96 -10.76 -7.23
N PHE A 69 -13.18 -9.89 -6.59
CA PHE A 69 -12.28 -10.26 -5.49
C PHE A 69 -12.87 -9.79 -4.16
N LYS A 70 -13.05 -10.74 -3.23
CA LYS A 70 -13.47 -10.43 -1.86
C LYS A 70 -12.33 -9.75 -1.10
N LYS A 71 -12.67 -8.90 -0.15
CA LYS A 71 -11.69 -8.31 0.77
C LYS A 71 -11.36 -9.31 1.88
N VAL A 72 -10.07 -9.36 2.25
CA VAL A 72 -9.54 -10.21 3.32
C VAL A 72 -8.75 -9.34 4.28
N ALA A 73 -9.05 -9.41 5.57
CA ALA A 73 -8.22 -8.81 6.60
C ALA A 73 -7.00 -9.70 6.87
N HIS A 74 -5.84 -9.07 7.10
CA HIS A 74 -4.63 -9.76 7.52
C HIS A 74 -4.59 -9.84 9.05
N ASP A 75 -4.42 -11.03 9.61
CA ASP A 75 -4.29 -11.24 11.07
C ASP A 75 -3.10 -10.45 11.64
N THR A 76 -2.00 -10.41 10.90
CA THR A 76 -0.84 -9.56 11.18
C THR A 76 -0.62 -8.58 10.03
N PRO A 77 -0.49 -7.26 10.27
CA PRO A 77 -0.31 -6.28 9.20
C PRO A 77 0.89 -6.58 8.29
N MET A 78 0.71 -6.41 6.98
CA MET A 78 1.78 -6.51 5.99
C MET A 78 2.45 -5.13 5.80
N LEU A 79 3.45 -4.84 6.63
CA LEU A 79 4.14 -3.56 6.66
C LEU A 79 5.00 -3.34 5.40
N SER A 80 5.16 -2.07 5.02
CA SER A 80 6.15 -1.66 4.03
C SER A 80 7.55 -1.64 4.65
N LEU A 81 8.60 -1.57 3.82
CA LEU A 81 9.97 -1.40 4.31
C LEU A 81 10.39 0.08 4.23
N ALA A 82 11.21 0.52 5.17
CA ALA A 82 11.95 1.77 5.02
C ALA A 82 13.00 1.61 3.91
N ASN A 83 13.37 2.70 3.24
CA ASN A 83 14.36 2.68 2.18
C ASN A 83 15.69 3.29 2.62
N ALA A 84 16.78 2.74 2.09
CA ALA A 84 18.12 3.31 2.10
C ALA A 84 18.60 3.44 0.65
N PHE A 85 19.30 4.52 0.31
CA PHE A 85 19.74 4.81 -1.06
C PHE A 85 21.27 4.87 -1.18
N ASN A 86 21.97 4.88 -0.06
CA ASN A 86 23.43 5.00 0.02
C ASN A 86 23.95 4.29 1.25
N GLN A 87 25.29 4.25 1.38
CA GLN A 87 25.95 3.61 2.52
C GLN A 87 25.74 4.38 3.83
N GLU A 88 25.54 5.69 3.80
CA GLU A 88 25.30 6.51 4.98
C GLU A 88 23.94 6.16 5.61
N ASP A 89 22.90 5.98 4.79
CA ASP A 89 21.58 5.53 5.26
C ASP A 89 21.65 4.17 5.95
N LEU A 90 22.49 3.25 5.42
CA LEU A 90 22.71 1.93 6.03
C LEU A 90 23.52 2.02 7.33
N ALA A 91 24.53 2.88 7.38
CA ALA A 91 25.29 3.12 8.60
C ALA A 91 24.41 3.72 9.72
N ASP A 92 23.50 4.63 9.35
CA ASP A 92 22.50 5.18 10.28
C ASP A 92 21.50 4.13 10.78
N PHE A 93 21.10 3.20 9.90
CA PHE A 93 20.26 2.07 10.28
C PHE A 93 20.98 1.15 11.25
N ASP A 94 22.22 0.75 10.96
CA ASP A 94 23.06 -0.11 11.82
C ASP A 94 23.29 0.54 13.18
N ARG A 95 23.64 1.83 13.22
CA ARG A 95 23.81 2.58 14.46
C ARG A 95 22.55 2.53 15.33
N ARG A 96 21.37 2.80 14.78
CA ARG A 96 20.09 2.75 15.51
C ARG A 96 19.80 1.36 16.09
N ILE A 97 20.21 0.30 15.39
CA ILE A 97 20.06 -1.07 15.88
C ILE A 97 21.03 -1.29 17.04
N ARG A 98 22.32 -0.99 16.87
CA ARG A 98 23.34 -1.17 17.92
C ARG A 98 23.04 -0.37 19.18
N ASP A 99 22.59 0.85 19.03
CA ASP A 99 22.19 1.70 20.17
C ASP A 99 21.07 1.06 21.02
N LYS A 100 20.25 0.17 20.43
CA LYS A 100 19.11 -0.43 21.12
C LYS A 100 19.33 -1.87 21.58
N VAL A 101 19.99 -2.70 20.77
CA VAL A 101 20.13 -4.15 21.03
C VAL A 101 21.57 -4.59 21.26
N GLY A 102 22.56 -3.67 21.21
CA GLY A 102 23.98 -3.95 21.39
C GLY A 102 24.70 -4.35 20.10
N ASP A 103 26.00 -4.66 20.24
CA ASP A 103 26.90 -4.87 19.09
C ASP A 103 26.89 -6.30 18.53
N ASP A 104 26.33 -7.27 19.25
CA ASP A 104 26.22 -8.66 18.81
C ASP A 104 25.03 -8.83 17.86
N ILE A 105 25.21 -8.39 16.63
CA ILE A 105 24.17 -8.41 15.60
C ILE A 105 24.68 -9.02 14.30
N ALA A 106 23.76 -9.63 13.56
CA ALA A 106 23.98 -10.10 12.21
C ALA A 106 22.76 -9.76 11.34
N TYR A 107 22.97 -9.55 10.06
CA TYR A 107 21.92 -9.26 9.10
C TYR A 107 21.74 -10.41 8.12
N MET A 108 20.49 -10.85 7.92
CA MET A 108 20.13 -11.64 6.75
C MET A 108 19.90 -10.68 5.60
N CYS A 109 20.74 -10.77 4.57
CA CYS A 109 20.61 -10.04 3.31
C CYS A 109 19.89 -10.91 2.28
N GLU A 110 18.85 -10.36 1.68
CA GLU A 110 18.00 -11.03 0.68
C GLU A 110 17.83 -10.14 -0.55
N LEU A 111 17.65 -10.74 -1.72
CA LEU A 111 17.30 -10.00 -2.92
C LEU A 111 15.89 -9.43 -2.80
N LYS A 112 15.72 -8.15 -3.07
CA LYS A 112 14.41 -7.50 -3.14
C LYS A 112 13.78 -7.77 -4.49
N ILE A 113 12.94 -8.81 -4.54
CA ILE A 113 12.24 -9.21 -5.76
C ILE A 113 11.26 -8.11 -6.17
N ASP A 114 11.23 -7.79 -7.45
CA ASP A 114 10.29 -6.80 -8.00
C ASP A 114 9.02 -7.48 -8.52
N GLY A 115 8.06 -7.67 -7.63
CA GLY A 115 6.82 -8.38 -7.87
C GLY A 115 5.62 -7.81 -7.13
N LEU A 116 4.72 -8.67 -6.71
CA LEU A 116 3.55 -8.37 -5.91
C LEU A 116 3.62 -9.13 -4.59
N ALA A 117 3.62 -8.39 -3.48
CA ALA A 117 3.60 -8.97 -2.14
C ALA A 117 2.26 -9.67 -1.86
N VAL A 118 2.35 -10.92 -1.40
CA VAL A 118 1.20 -11.77 -1.09
C VAL A 118 1.38 -12.50 0.23
N SER A 119 0.27 -12.86 0.86
CA SER A 119 0.21 -13.79 1.98
C SER A 119 -0.42 -15.11 1.55
N LEU A 120 0.06 -16.22 2.09
CA LEU A 120 -0.46 -17.56 1.91
C LEU A 120 -0.77 -18.14 3.28
N GLN A 121 -2.02 -18.52 3.52
CA GLN A 121 -2.44 -19.21 4.74
C GLN A 121 -2.51 -20.72 4.51
N TYR A 122 -1.87 -21.47 5.40
CA TYR A 122 -1.96 -22.91 5.47
C TYR A 122 -2.62 -23.30 6.79
N GLU A 123 -3.56 -24.24 6.75
CA GLU A 123 -4.23 -24.81 7.90
C GLU A 123 -4.01 -26.32 7.94
N ASN A 124 -3.41 -26.82 9.00
CA ASN A 124 -3.02 -28.24 9.11
C ASN A 124 -2.22 -28.73 7.88
N GLY A 125 -1.27 -27.90 7.45
CA GLY A 125 -0.42 -28.16 6.29
C GLY A 125 -1.08 -27.95 4.93
N LYS A 126 -2.37 -27.64 4.81
CA LYS A 126 -3.11 -27.47 3.56
C LYS A 126 -3.26 -26.02 3.18
N TYR A 127 -3.05 -25.67 1.91
CA TYR A 127 -3.27 -24.33 1.41
C TYR A 127 -4.74 -23.94 1.48
N LYS A 128 -5.03 -22.90 2.26
CA LYS A 128 -6.39 -22.44 2.54
C LYS A 128 -6.73 -21.18 1.78
N GLN A 129 -5.93 -20.14 1.93
CA GLN A 129 -6.22 -18.81 1.40
C GLN A 129 -4.95 -18.10 0.94
N GLY A 130 -5.09 -17.23 -0.06
CA GLY A 130 -4.04 -16.33 -0.47
C GLY A 130 -4.60 -14.95 -0.78
N ALA A 131 -3.90 -13.91 -0.33
CA ALA A 131 -4.34 -12.52 -0.45
C ALA A 131 -3.22 -11.60 -0.91
N THR A 132 -3.59 -10.51 -1.59
CA THR A 132 -2.67 -9.40 -1.85
C THR A 132 -2.41 -8.61 -0.57
N ARG A 133 -1.28 -7.88 -0.51
CA ARG A 133 -0.99 -6.99 0.62
C ARG A 133 -2.09 -5.93 0.82
N GLY A 134 -2.69 -5.41 -0.26
CA GLY A 134 -3.65 -4.31 -0.18
C GLY A 134 -3.03 -3.05 0.43
N ASP A 135 -3.69 -2.49 1.45
CA ASP A 135 -3.18 -1.35 2.23
C ASP A 135 -2.29 -1.77 3.42
N GLY A 136 -2.07 -3.06 3.58
CA GLY A 136 -1.32 -3.68 4.66
C GLY A 136 -2.20 -4.28 5.75
N THR A 137 -3.44 -3.88 5.87
CA THR A 137 -4.44 -4.43 6.81
C THR A 137 -5.52 -5.23 6.08
N ILE A 138 -5.94 -4.75 4.91
CA ILE A 138 -6.97 -5.40 4.08
C ILE A 138 -6.41 -5.61 2.68
N GLY A 139 -6.41 -6.87 2.23
CA GLY A 139 -6.04 -7.28 0.87
C GLY A 139 -7.23 -7.75 0.05
N GLU A 140 -6.95 -8.26 -1.13
CA GLU A 140 -7.92 -8.92 -2.03
C GLU A 140 -7.66 -10.43 -2.00
N ASP A 141 -8.71 -11.23 -1.86
CA ASP A 141 -8.65 -12.68 -1.96
C ASP A 141 -8.34 -13.10 -3.40
N ILE A 142 -7.13 -13.59 -3.60
CA ILE A 142 -6.64 -14.11 -4.89
C ILE A 142 -6.27 -15.60 -4.81
N THR A 143 -6.89 -16.31 -3.87
CA THR A 143 -6.60 -17.73 -3.57
C THR A 143 -6.58 -18.59 -4.84
N ALA A 144 -7.59 -18.45 -5.70
CA ALA A 144 -7.72 -19.23 -6.93
C ALA A 144 -6.59 -18.92 -7.92
N ASN A 145 -6.16 -17.65 -8.02
CA ASN A 145 -5.11 -17.23 -8.93
C ASN A 145 -3.72 -17.68 -8.41
N LEU A 146 -3.46 -17.52 -7.11
CA LEU A 146 -2.21 -18.00 -6.51
C LEU A 146 -2.07 -19.53 -6.59
N ARG A 147 -3.18 -20.27 -6.54
CA ARG A 147 -3.18 -21.74 -6.75
C ARG A 147 -2.63 -22.14 -8.11
N THR A 148 -2.71 -21.26 -9.13
CA THR A 148 -2.14 -21.54 -10.45
C THR A 148 -0.62 -21.44 -10.50
N ILE A 149 0.03 -20.83 -9.50
CA ILE A 149 1.49 -20.77 -9.38
C ILE A 149 1.99 -22.14 -8.91
N ARG A 150 2.67 -22.83 -9.80
CA ARG A 150 3.04 -24.24 -9.61
C ARG A 150 4.05 -24.46 -8.48
N SER A 151 4.87 -23.47 -8.16
CA SER A 151 5.82 -23.49 -7.03
C SER A 151 5.17 -23.31 -5.66
N ILE A 152 3.87 -22.99 -5.58
CA ILE A 152 3.12 -22.98 -4.32
C ILE A 152 2.62 -24.40 -4.04
N PRO A 153 3.08 -25.08 -2.96
CA PRO A 153 2.58 -26.40 -2.60
C PRO A 153 1.14 -26.30 -2.09
N MET A 154 0.27 -27.19 -2.54
CA MET A 154 -1.11 -27.28 -2.00
C MET A 154 -1.12 -27.95 -0.62
N LYS A 155 -0.07 -28.71 -0.30
CA LYS A 155 0.16 -29.30 1.01
C LYS A 155 1.63 -29.14 1.41
N LEU A 156 1.87 -28.68 2.64
CA LEU A 156 3.21 -28.60 3.21
C LEU A 156 3.74 -30.01 3.55
N GLN A 157 5.06 -30.15 3.64
CA GLN A 157 5.72 -31.41 4.03
C GLN A 157 5.43 -31.79 5.51
N LYS A 158 4.92 -30.84 6.32
CA LYS A 158 4.49 -31.06 7.69
C LYS A 158 3.18 -30.33 7.93
N ASP A 159 2.36 -30.83 8.85
CA ASP A 159 1.04 -30.30 9.17
C ASP A 159 1.16 -29.08 10.11
N TYR A 160 1.62 -27.95 9.56
CA TYR A 160 1.63 -26.67 10.26
C TYR A 160 0.44 -25.79 9.83
N SER A 161 -0.11 -25.02 10.79
CA SER A 161 -1.03 -23.92 10.51
C SER A 161 -0.20 -22.63 10.58
N ILE A 162 0.07 -22.01 9.43
CA ILE A 162 0.96 -20.84 9.32
C ILE A 162 0.50 -19.87 8.24
N GLU A 163 0.77 -18.58 8.44
CA GLU A 163 0.73 -17.56 7.40
C GLU A 163 2.16 -17.28 6.93
N VAL A 164 2.42 -17.51 5.64
CA VAL A 164 3.71 -17.21 5.01
C VAL A 164 3.57 -16.06 4.03
N ARG A 165 4.61 -15.23 3.92
CA ARG A 165 4.63 -14.06 3.05
C ARG A 165 5.70 -14.19 2.00
N GLY A 166 5.39 -13.72 0.80
CA GLY A 166 6.29 -13.81 -0.32
C GLY A 166 6.02 -12.75 -1.37
N GLU A 167 6.82 -12.80 -2.42
CA GLU A 167 6.68 -11.96 -3.59
C GLU A 167 6.37 -12.84 -4.79
N ALA A 168 5.16 -12.68 -5.35
CA ALA A 168 4.79 -13.30 -6.61
C ALA A 168 5.31 -12.42 -7.76
N PHE A 169 5.99 -13.03 -8.72
CA PHE A 169 6.64 -12.31 -9.81
C PHE A 169 6.47 -13.02 -11.14
N MET A 170 6.75 -12.32 -12.23
CA MET A 170 6.80 -12.89 -13.57
C MET A 170 8.25 -13.05 -14.00
N PRO A 171 8.72 -14.27 -14.29
CA PRO A 171 10.06 -14.49 -14.86
C PRO A 171 10.23 -13.71 -16.19
N LYS A 172 11.43 -13.20 -16.45
CA LYS A 172 11.76 -12.42 -17.66
C LYS A 172 11.36 -13.14 -18.96
N ARG A 173 11.59 -14.45 -19.04
CA ARG A 173 11.19 -15.26 -20.20
C ARG A 173 9.66 -15.30 -20.37
N SER A 174 8.91 -15.44 -19.28
CA SER A 174 7.44 -15.43 -19.32
C SER A 174 6.90 -14.06 -19.74
N PHE A 175 7.51 -13.00 -19.25
CA PHE A 175 7.16 -11.63 -19.61
C PHE A 175 7.39 -11.34 -21.11
N GLN A 176 8.55 -11.74 -21.64
CA GLN A 176 8.85 -11.57 -23.06
C GLN A 176 7.83 -12.31 -23.93
N LYS A 177 7.59 -13.60 -23.63
CA LYS A 177 6.61 -14.42 -24.38
C LYS A 177 5.20 -13.82 -24.30
N LEU A 178 4.82 -13.31 -23.13
CA LEU A 178 3.51 -12.67 -22.96
C LEU A 178 3.36 -11.44 -23.85
N ASN A 179 4.37 -10.59 -23.91
CA ASN A 179 4.33 -9.38 -24.72
C ASN A 179 4.38 -9.69 -26.23
N GLU A 180 5.10 -10.72 -26.65
CA GLU A 180 5.08 -11.22 -28.03
C GLU A 180 3.65 -11.61 -28.46
N ILE A 181 2.95 -12.41 -27.63
CA ILE A 181 1.55 -12.80 -27.90
C ILE A 181 0.62 -11.58 -27.96
N ARG A 182 0.78 -10.64 -27.02
CA ARG A 182 -0.05 -9.42 -26.98
C ARG A 182 0.18 -8.54 -28.20
N GLU A 183 1.39 -8.46 -28.69
CA GLU A 183 1.74 -7.73 -29.91
C GLU A 183 1.09 -8.37 -31.15
N GLU A 184 1.14 -9.70 -31.26
CA GLU A 184 0.46 -10.46 -32.33
C GLU A 184 -1.06 -10.28 -32.29
N GLU A 185 -1.66 -10.14 -31.09
CA GLU A 185 -3.09 -9.91 -30.89
C GLU A 185 -3.48 -8.42 -30.96
N GLY A 186 -2.54 -7.51 -31.18
CA GLY A 186 -2.79 -6.06 -31.24
C GLY A 186 -3.20 -5.46 -29.89
N GLN A 187 -2.81 -6.08 -28.78
CA GLN A 187 -3.10 -5.61 -27.43
C GLN A 187 -1.96 -4.70 -26.91
N MET A 188 -2.31 -3.84 -25.95
CA MET A 188 -1.28 -3.03 -25.27
C MET A 188 -0.29 -3.92 -24.52
N LEU A 189 1.01 -3.69 -24.71
CA LEU A 189 2.06 -4.42 -24.03
C LEU A 189 2.12 -4.07 -22.54
N PHE A 190 2.54 -5.02 -21.72
CA PHE A 190 2.88 -4.71 -20.34
C PHE A 190 4.21 -3.95 -20.27
N ALA A 191 4.28 -2.95 -19.42
CA ALA A 191 5.45 -2.08 -19.29
C ALA A 191 6.65 -2.80 -18.64
N ASN A 192 6.40 -3.65 -17.65
CA ASN A 192 7.43 -4.39 -16.92
C ASN A 192 6.86 -5.70 -16.32
N PRO A 193 7.74 -6.64 -15.88
CA PRO A 193 7.32 -7.89 -15.27
C PRO A 193 6.45 -7.74 -14.03
N ARG A 194 6.71 -6.74 -13.18
CA ARG A 194 5.91 -6.45 -11.98
C ARG A 194 4.45 -6.12 -12.34
N ASN A 195 4.23 -5.22 -13.29
CA ASN A 195 2.88 -4.86 -13.74
C ASN A 195 2.17 -6.05 -14.40
N ALA A 196 2.91 -6.86 -15.15
CA ALA A 196 2.41 -8.08 -15.75
C ALA A 196 2.01 -9.12 -14.69
N ALA A 197 2.80 -9.30 -13.63
CA ALA A 197 2.48 -10.18 -12.50
C ALA A 197 1.22 -9.71 -11.76
N ALA A 198 1.17 -8.42 -11.37
CA ALA A 198 0.02 -7.83 -10.69
C ALA A 198 -1.26 -7.93 -11.53
N GLY A 199 -1.19 -7.61 -12.83
CA GLY A 199 -2.31 -7.73 -13.76
C GLY A 199 -2.76 -9.18 -13.99
N SER A 200 -1.85 -10.15 -13.89
CA SER A 200 -2.15 -11.58 -14.01
C SER A 200 -2.87 -12.13 -12.79
N LEU A 201 -2.42 -11.76 -11.58
CA LEU A 201 -3.05 -12.19 -10.33
C LEU A 201 -4.43 -11.55 -10.08
N ARG A 202 -4.77 -10.50 -10.82
CA ARG A 202 -6.08 -9.84 -10.79
C ARG A 202 -6.98 -10.21 -11.97
N GLN A 203 -6.69 -11.31 -12.68
CA GLN A 203 -7.60 -11.85 -13.68
C GLN A 203 -8.76 -12.58 -13.02
N LEU A 204 -9.97 -12.32 -13.50
CA LEU A 204 -11.17 -13.03 -13.03
C LEU A 204 -11.21 -14.47 -13.56
N ASP A 205 -10.62 -14.72 -14.72
CA ASP A 205 -10.45 -16.07 -15.27
C ASP A 205 -9.09 -16.63 -14.84
N THR A 206 -9.10 -17.65 -14.00
CA THR A 206 -7.89 -18.32 -13.49
C THR A 206 -7.09 -19.02 -14.58
N LYS A 207 -7.68 -19.38 -15.73
CA LYS A 207 -6.96 -19.95 -16.88
C LYS A 207 -6.00 -18.92 -17.47
N ILE A 208 -6.39 -17.66 -17.50
CA ILE A 208 -5.53 -16.56 -17.95
C ILE A 208 -4.35 -16.42 -16.97
N ALA A 209 -4.60 -16.44 -15.66
CA ALA A 209 -3.53 -16.40 -14.66
C ALA A 209 -2.56 -17.59 -14.82
N ALA A 210 -3.08 -18.80 -14.99
CA ALA A 210 -2.28 -20.01 -15.19
C ALA A 210 -1.37 -19.93 -16.45
N SER A 211 -1.87 -19.38 -17.57
CA SER A 211 -1.11 -19.23 -18.80
C SER A 211 0.07 -18.26 -18.70
N ARG A 212 0.10 -17.42 -17.67
CA ARG A 212 1.13 -16.39 -17.46
C ARG A 212 2.42 -16.92 -16.83
N ASN A 213 2.41 -18.17 -16.32
CA ASN A 213 3.57 -18.82 -15.71
C ASN A 213 4.29 -17.94 -14.67
N LEU A 214 3.54 -17.47 -13.68
CA LEU A 214 4.07 -16.73 -12.53
C LEU A 214 4.86 -17.66 -11.62
N ASP A 215 5.76 -17.08 -10.84
CA ASP A 215 6.53 -17.76 -9.81
C ASP A 215 6.48 -16.97 -8.50
N ILE A 216 7.00 -17.52 -7.38
CA ILE A 216 6.98 -16.90 -6.08
C ILE A 216 8.26 -17.23 -5.30
N PHE A 217 8.71 -16.27 -4.48
CA PHE A 217 9.65 -16.53 -3.40
C PHE A 217 9.02 -16.15 -2.05
N LEU A 218 9.08 -17.09 -1.10
CA LEU A 218 8.64 -16.86 0.28
C LEU A 218 9.83 -16.32 1.09
N TYR A 219 9.60 -15.29 1.88
CA TYR A 219 10.66 -14.58 2.60
C TYR A 219 10.35 -14.30 4.07
N ALA A 220 9.15 -14.65 4.55
CA ALA A 220 8.78 -14.47 5.95
C ALA A 220 7.60 -15.37 6.35
N VAL A 221 7.50 -15.62 7.65
CA VAL A 221 6.29 -16.11 8.32
C VAL A 221 5.75 -14.95 9.16
N ALA A 222 4.44 -14.89 9.35
CA ALA A 222 3.82 -13.85 10.17
C ALA A 222 4.35 -13.89 11.61
N ASP A 223 4.52 -15.09 12.18
CA ASP A 223 5.20 -15.32 13.44
C ASP A 223 6.07 -16.58 13.41
N PHE A 224 7.39 -16.39 13.43
CA PHE A 224 8.35 -17.49 13.54
C PHE A 224 8.45 -18.07 14.98
N GLY A 225 7.99 -17.33 16.00
CA GLY A 225 8.14 -17.73 17.40
C GLY A 225 7.41 -19.02 17.74
N GLU A 226 6.23 -19.23 17.16
CA GLU A 226 5.45 -20.45 17.32
C GLU A 226 6.12 -21.70 16.72
N MET A 227 7.06 -21.51 15.80
CA MET A 227 7.79 -22.59 15.14
C MET A 227 9.07 -23.02 15.89
N GLY A 228 9.39 -22.40 17.04
CA GLY A 228 10.59 -22.69 17.83
C GLY A 228 11.88 -22.27 17.11
N VAL A 229 11.86 -21.24 16.31
CA VAL A 229 12.99 -20.70 15.54
C VAL A 229 13.48 -19.42 16.20
N GLU A 230 14.82 -19.30 16.38
CA GLU A 230 15.44 -18.16 17.06
C GLU A 230 16.00 -17.11 16.10
N THR A 231 16.23 -17.48 14.84
CA THR A 231 16.81 -16.58 13.83
C THR A 231 16.02 -16.56 12.53
N HIS A 232 16.05 -15.42 11.83
CA HIS A 232 15.41 -15.28 10.53
C HIS A 232 15.96 -16.27 9.49
N SER A 233 17.30 -16.47 9.50
CA SER A 233 17.96 -17.45 8.63
C SER A 233 17.44 -18.87 8.85
N ALA A 234 17.34 -19.32 10.10
CA ALA A 234 16.78 -20.64 10.43
C ALA A 234 15.29 -20.73 10.06
N GLY A 235 14.56 -19.60 10.13
CA GLY A 235 13.18 -19.51 9.65
C GLY A 235 13.07 -19.74 8.15
N LEU A 236 13.95 -19.16 7.34
CA LEU A 236 14.00 -19.39 5.90
C LEU A 236 14.36 -20.85 5.56
N ASP A 237 15.31 -21.44 6.29
CA ASP A 237 15.65 -22.87 6.15
C ASP A 237 14.47 -23.77 6.51
N MET A 238 13.70 -23.39 7.53
CA MET A 238 12.47 -24.07 7.91
C MET A 238 11.42 -24.03 6.79
N LEU A 239 11.22 -22.87 6.15
CA LEU A 239 10.31 -22.76 5.00
C LEU A 239 10.70 -23.75 3.87
N GLU A 240 11.98 -23.90 3.57
CA GLU A 240 12.46 -24.88 2.59
C GLU A 240 12.13 -26.32 3.01
N THR A 241 12.28 -26.65 4.30
CA THR A 241 11.90 -28.00 4.81
C THR A 241 10.41 -28.27 4.74
N LEU A 242 9.58 -27.22 4.69
CA LEU A 242 8.13 -27.33 4.48
C LEU A 242 7.73 -27.45 3.00
N GLY A 243 8.67 -27.40 2.07
CA GLY A 243 8.44 -27.46 0.65
C GLY A 243 8.15 -26.11 -0.02
N LEU A 244 8.36 -25.01 0.69
CA LEU A 244 8.15 -23.66 0.21
C LEU A 244 9.38 -23.12 -0.51
N LYS A 245 9.19 -22.43 -1.63
CA LYS A 245 10.27 -21.88 -2.44
C LYS A 245 10.83 -20.61 -1.82
N VAL A 246 12.06 -20.67 -1.34
CA VAL A 246 12.83 -19.53 -0.79
C VAL A 246 13.94 -19.17 -1.77
N ASN A 247 14.26 -17.88 -1.89
CA ASN A 247 15.38 -17.44 -2.71
C ASN A 247 16.71 -17.95 -2.12
N LYS A 248 17.52 -18.61 -2.94
CA LYS A 248 18.82 -19.17 -2.52
C LYS A 248 19.91 -18.11 -2.46
N GLU A 249 19.73 -16.99 -3.14
CA GLU A 249 20.68 -15.88 -3.21
C GLU A 249 20.56 -15.00 -1.96
N ARG A 250 20.55 -15.62 -0.79
CA ARG A 250 20.54 -14.95 0.52
C ARG A 250 21.88 -15.16 1.22
N ARG A 251 22.27 -14.19 2.06
CA ARG A 251 23.54 -14.25 2.79
C ARG A 251 23.40 -13.70 4.20
N LEU A 252 23.94 -14.44 5.18
CA LEU A 252 24.11 -13.95 6.53
C LEU A 252 25.37 -13.09 6.56
N CYS A 253 25.25 -11.83 6.95
CA CYS A 253 26.31 -10.85 7.06
C CYS A 253 26.50 -10.43 8.54
N ASN A 254 27.72 -10.51 9.05
CA ASN A 254 28.05 -10.21 10.44
C ASN A 254 28.58 -8.78 10.61
N SER A 255 28.80 -8.06 9.52
CA SER A 255 29.24 -6.67 9.51
C SER A 255 28.66 -5.88 8.35
N LEU A 256 28.72 -4.54 8.43
CA LEU A 256 28.31 -3.68 7.31
C LEU A 256 29.21 -3.84 6.08
N GLU A 257 30.48 -4.16 6.26
CA GLU A 257 31.41 -4.41 5.15
C GLU A 257 30.95 -5.62 4.34
N GLU A 258 30.50 -6.68 4.99
CA GLU A 258 29.93 -7.86 4.32
C GLU A 258 28.61 -7.51 3.61
N VAL A 259 27.80 -6.63 4.21
CA VAL A 259 26.58 -6.11 3.57
C VAL A 259 26.91 -5.32 2.30
N TYR A 260 27.89 -4.40 2.38
CA TYR A 260 28.31 -3.62 1.20
C TYR A 260 28.85 -4.51 0.09
N ALA A 261 29.66 -5.52 0.43
CA ALA A 261 30.17 -6.48 -0.54
C ALA A 261 29.02 -7.26 -1.23
N TYR A 262 27.99 -7.63 -0.47
CA TYR A 262 26.80 -8.30 -1.03
C TYR A 262 26.01 -7.37 -1.96
N ILE A 263 25.84 -6.09 -1.60
CA ILE A 263 25.18 -5.09 -2.43
C ILE A 263 25.94 -4.87 -3.74
N GLU A 264 27.26 -4.71 -3.68
CA GLU A 264 28.12 -4.50 -4.86
C GLU A 264 28.03 -5.70 -5.80
N GLU A 265 28.16 -6.91 -5.26
CA GLU A 265 28.03 -8.15 -6.03
C GLU A 265 26.70 -8.20 -6.81
N TRP A 266 25.58 -7.90 -6.16
CA TRP A 266 24.27 -7.98 -6.81
C TRP A 266 23.95 -6.77 -7.69
N THR A 267 24.58 -5.64 -7.47
CA THR A 267 24.53 -4.51 -8.39
C THR A 267 25.06 -4.92 -9.77
N GLU A 268 26.11 -5.73 -9.83
CA GLU A 268 26.70 -6.24 -11.06
C GLU A 268 25.93 -7.45 -11.63
N LYS A 269 25.58 -8.41 -10.78
CA LYS A 269 25.00 -9.70 -11.21
C LYS A 269 23.52 -9.65 -11.53
N ARG A 270 22.76 -8.64 -11.09
CA ARG A 270 21.29 -8.57 -11.22
C ARG A 270 20.78 -8.72 -12.67
N ALA A 271 21.56 -8.25 -13.64
CA ALA A 271 21.19 -8.36 -15.06
C ALA A 271 21.05 -9.82 -15.53
N GLY A 272 21.83 -10.73 -14.95
CA GLY A 272 21.84 -12.15 -15.28
C GLY A 272 20.74 -12.99 -14.60
N LEU A 273 19.97 -12.40 -13.68
CA LEU A 273 18.87 -13.10 -13.02
C LEU A 273 17.70 -13.35 -13.98
N ALA A 274 17.01 -14.48 -13.79
CA ALA A 274 15.79 -14.84 -14.52
C ALA A 274 14.58 -13.97 -14.12
N TYR A 275 14.71 -13.13 -13.11
CA TYR A 275 13.69 -12.24 -12.55
C TYR A 275 14.30 -10.86 -12.23
N ASP A 276 13.46 -9.85 -12.04
CA ASP A 276 13.92 -8.52 -11.70
C ASP A 276 14.00 -8.32 -10.18
N ILE A 277 15.00 -7.54 -9.77
CA ILE A 277 15.18 -7.07 -8.39
C ILE A 277 15.39 -5.55 -8.41
N ASP A 278 14.85 -4.86 -7.41
CA ASP A 278 14.93 -3.41 -7.27
C ASP A 278 15.83 -2.96 -6.11
N GLY A 279 16.46 -3.92 -5.43
CA GLY A 279 17.34 -3.65 -4.29
C GLY A 279 17.71 -4.90 -3.49
N ILE A 280 18.16 -4.64 -2.27
CA ILE A 280 18.51 -5.65 -1.26
C ILE A 280 17.71 -5.38 -0.01
N VAL A 281 17.17 -6.40 0.64
CA VAL A 281 16.52 -6.30 1.95
C VAL A 281 17.49 -6.79 3.02
N LEU A 282 17.74 -5.93 3.99
CA LEU A 282 18.46 -6.27 5.21
C LEU A 282 17.45 -6.52 6.32
N LYS A 283 17.60 -7.63 7.03
CA LYS A 283 16.79 -7.98 8.20
C LYS A 283 17.72 -8.36 9.35
N LEU A 284 17.50 -7.81 10.53
CA LEU A 284 18.19 -8.24 11.73
C LEU A 284 17.94 -9.73 11.95
N ASN A 285 18.98 -10.55 12.07
CA ASN A 285 18.83 -12.00 12.00
C ASN A 285 18.22 -12.62 13.27
N ASN A 286 18.53 -12.09 14.44
CA ASN A 286 17.99 -12.59 15.71
C ASN A 286 16.54 -12.12 15.91
N LEU A 287 15.60 -13.04 16.09
CA LEU A 287 14.16 -12.74 16.19
C LEU A 287 13.80 -12.03 17.49
N GLU A 288 14.51 -12.30 18.58
CA GLU A 288 14.31 -11.59 19.85
C GLU A 288 14.75 -10.12 19.72
N GLN A 289 15.88 -9.86 19.06
CA GLN A 289 16.31 -8.51 18.76
C GLN A 289 15.33 -7.79 17.81
N GLN A 290 14.71 -8.50 16.85
CA GLN A 290 13.64 -7.92 16.01
C GLN A 290 12.44 -7.47 16.86
N ARG A 291 12.00 -8.28 17.84
CA ARG A 291 10.91 -7.92 18.76
C ARG A 291 11.28 -6.69 19.59
N GLN A 292 12.50 -6.64 20.12
CA GLN A 292 13.01 -5.48 20.88
C GLN A 292 13.05 -4.20 20.04
N MET A 293 13.42 -4.30 18.75
CA MET A 293 13.38 -3.15 17.81
C MET A 293 11.96 -2.67 17.55
N GLY A 294 11.02 -3.60 17.42
CA GLY A 294 9.61 -3.33 17.14
C GLY A 294 9.36 -2.73 15.76
N THR A 295 8.18 -2.15 15.59
CA THR A 295 7.71 -1.58 14.33
C THR A 295 7.33 -0.11 14.47
N THR A 296 7.18 0.57 13.36
CA THR A 296 6.43 1.83 13.25
C THR A 296 5.06 1.50 12.67
N VAL A 297 4.16 2.48 12.56
CA VAL A 297 2.87 2.32 11.88
C VAL A 297 3.03 1.81 10.43
N LYS A 298 4.15 2.10 9.78
CA LYS A 298 4.35 1.81 8.34
C LYS A 298 5.41 0.76 8.05
N SER A 299 6.40 0.57 8.94
CA SER A 299 7.55 -0.27 8.64
C SER A 299 8.18 -0.89 9.89
N PRO A 300 8.78 -2.08 9.80
CA PRO A 300 9.60 -2.64 10.86
C PRO A 300 10.87 -1.80 11.06
N ARG A 301 11.32 -1.64 12.32
CA ARG A 301 12.55 -0.93 12.66
C ARG A 301 13.80 -1.79 12.50
N TRP A 302 13.62 -3.10 12.38
CA TRP A 302 14.66 -4.12 12.27
C TRP A 302 14.95 -4.56 10.83
N SER A 303 14.29 -3.94 9.86
CA SER A 303 14.51 -4.24 8.44
C SER A 303 14.52 -2.96 7.61
N ILE A 304 15.33 -2.95 6.57
CA ILE A 304 15.45 -1.85 5.62
C ILE A 304 15.68 -2.39 4.21
N ALA A 305 15.15 -1.70 3.21
CA ALA A 305 15.38 -2.00 1.81
C ALA A 305 16.40 -1.03 1.23
N TYR A 306 17.60 -1.53 0.91
CA TYR A 306 18.55 -0.77 0.11
C TYR A 306 18.13 -0.80 -1.34
N LYS A 307 17.88 0.37 -1.91
CA LYS A 307 17.52 0.53 -3.32
C LYS A 307 18.75 0.69 -4.17
N PHE A 308 18.86 -0.08 -5.25
CA PHE A 308 19.93 0.14 -6.21
C PHE A 308 19.87 1.58 -6.75
N PRO A 309 21.03 2.17 -7.12
CA PRO A 309 21.03 3.47 -7.77
C PRO A 309 20.06 3.49 -8.95
N ALA A 310 19.23 4.53 -9.00
CA ALA A 310 18.30 4.70 -10.11
C ALA A 310 19.06 4.82 -11.43
N GLU A 311 18.56 4.16 -12.47
CA GLU A 311 19.09 4.28 -13.82
C GLU A 311 18.89 5.72 -14.31
N GLU A 312 19.98 6.35 -14.74
CA GLU A 312 19.97 7.68 -15.31
C GLU A 312 20.11 7.58 -16.83
N VAL A 313 19.17 8.17 -17.58
CA VAL A 313 19.11 8.05 -19.03
C VAL A 313 18.97 9.45 -19.66
N PRO A 314 19.77 9.79 -20.68
CA PRO A 314 19.60 11.03 -21.44
C PRO A 314 18.42 10.92 -22.41
N THR A 315 17.66 12.02 -22.56
CA THR A 315 16.60 12.16 -23.55
C THR A 315 16.38 13.62 -23.92
N LYS A 316 15.71 13.89 -25.05
CA LYS A 316 15.38 15.24 -25.50
C LYS A 316 14.17 15.80 -24.74
N LEU A 317 14.29 17.02 -24.24
CA LEU A 317 13.17 17.80 -23.72
C LEU A 317 12.49 18.51 -24.89
N LEU A 318 11.30 18.03 -25.25
CA LEU A 318 10.55 18.53 -26.41
C LEU A 318 9.72 19.77 -26.04
N ASP A 319 9.12 19.79 -24.84
CA ASP A 319 8.23 20.86 -24.37
C ASP A 319 8.10 20.81 -22.85
N ILE A 320 7.53 21.86 -22.26
CA ILE A 320 7.16 21.92 -20.84
C ILE A 320 5.67 22.23 -20.73
N GLU A 321 4.88 21.25 -20.31
CA GLU A 321 3.47 21.40 -20.02
C GLU A 321 3.23 21.88 -18.58
N LEU A 322 2.20 22.69 -18.40
CA LEU A 322 1.79 23.21 -17.08
C LEU A 322 0.48 22.59 -16.65
N ASN A 323 0.52 21.89 -15.53
CA ASN A 323 -0.66 21.28 -14.92
C ASN A 323 -1.14 22.10 -13.70
N VAL A 324 -2.45 22.30 -13.61
CA VAL A 324 -3.09 22.99 -12.49
C VAL A 324 -3.64 21.93 -11.53
N GLY A 325 -3.04 21.81 -10.37
CA GLY A 325 -3.48 20.88 -9.33
C GLY A 325 -4.76 21.33 -8.60
N ARG A 326 -5.33 20.45 -7.80
CA ARG A 326 -6.56 20.68 -7.02
C ARG A 326 -6.54 21.95 -6.19
N THR A 327 -5.40 22.30 -5.61
CA THR A 327 -5.23 23.51 -4.79
C THR A 327 -4.74 24.72 -5.61
N GLY A 328 -4.81 24.65 -6.94
CA GLY A 328 -4.38 25.69 -7.83
C GLY A 328 -2.88 25.77 -8.11
N VAL A 329 -2.06 24.91 -7.50
CA VAL A 329 -0.60 24.86 -7.74
C VAL A 329 -0.33 24.58 -9.21
N ILE A 330 0.53 25.38 -9.83
CA ILE A 330 1.00 25.15 -11.18
C ILE A 330 2.27 24.32 -11.14
N THR A 331 2.19 23.13 -11.71
CA THR A 331 3.30 22.15 -11.72
C THR A 331 3.81 21.98 -13.15
N PRO A 332 5.09 22.35 -13.44
CA PRO A 332 5.69 22.11 -14.73
C PRO A 332 6.07 20.64 -14.89
N THR A 333 5.78 20.10 -16.07
CA THR A 333 6.06 18.71 -16.44
C THR A 333 6.80 18.70 -17.78
N ALA A 334 7.97 18.09 -17.81
CA ALA A 334 8.74 17.89 -19.03
C ALA A 334 8.03 16.92 -19.97
N VAL A 335 7.84 17.30 -21.22
CA VAL A 335 7.46 16.41 -22.32
C VAL A 335 8.75 15.96 -23.00
N LEU A 336 9.00 14.67 -23.03
CA LEU A 336 10.26 14.07 -23.43
C LEU A 336 10.11 13.25 -24.70
N GLU A 337 11.18 13.15 -25.47
CA GLU A 337 11.30 12.07 -26.44
C GLU A 337 11.22 10.74 -25.68
N PRO A 338 10.32 9.81 -26.10
CA PRO A 338 10.12 8.56 -25.34
C PRO A 338 11.42 7.76 -25.20
N VAL A 339 11.81 7.47 -23.97
CA VAL A 339 13.02 6.72 -23.65
C VAL A 339 12.75 5.64 -22.61
N ARG A 340 13.47 4.54 -22.67
CA ARG A 340 13.31 3.43 -21.73
C ARG A 340 14.16 3.67 -20.50
N VAL A 341 13.51 3.68 -19.32
CA VAL A 341 14.16 3.87 -18.01
C VAL A 341 13.59 2.83 -17.05
N ALA A 342 14.46 2.03 -16.42
CA ALA A 342 14.05 0.99 -15.47
C ALA A 342 12.86 0.15 -15.98
N GLY A 343 13.00 -0.38 -17.21
CA GLY A 343 12.02 -1.29 -17.81
C GLY A 343 10.72 -0.66 -18.30
N THR A 344 10.50 0.64 -18.18
CA THR A 344 9.31 1.33 -18.70
C THR A 344 9.67 2.45 -19.65
N THR A 345 8.76 2.77 -20.60
CA THR A 345 8.93 3.93 -21.49
C THR A 345 8.46 5.18 -20.77
N VAL A 346 9.34 6.16 -20.65
CA VAL A 346 9.09 7.47 -20.05
C VAL A 346 9.02 8.52 -21.15
N SER A 347 7.91 9.25 -21.21
CA SER A 347 7.68 10.38 -22.11
C SER A 347 7.35 11.68 -21.35
N ARG A 348 7.27 11.61 -20.02
CA ARG A 348 7.01 12.76 -19.16
C ARG A 348 7.79 12.63 -17.86
N ALA A 349 8.32 13.74 -17.35
CA ALA A 349 9.05 13.78 -16.08
C ALA A 349 8.71 15.05 -15.30
N SER A 350 8.78 14.98 -13.98
CA SER A 350 8.57 16.15 -13.11
C SER A 350 9.72 17.13 -13.23
N LEU A 351 9.36 18.42 -13.25
CA LEU A 351 10.29 19.55 -13.14
C LEU A 351 10.11 20.28 -11.80
N HIS A 352 9.24 19.77 -10.93
CA HIS A 352 8.91 20.27 -9.60
C HIS A 352 8.35 21.69 -9.60
N ASN A 353 9.17 22.74 -9.90
CA ASN A 353 8.78 24.14 -9.88
C ASN A 353 9.70 25.00 -10.77
N GLU A 354 9.36 26.28 -10.90
CA GLU A 354 10.14 27.25 -11.69
C GLU A 354 11.55 27.46 -11.16
N ASP A 355 11.70 27.51 -9.84
CA ASP A 355 13.00 27.78 -9.21
C ASP A 355 14.01 26.70 -9.57
N LEU A 356 13.59 25.44 -9.60
CA LEU A 356 14.43 24.30 -9.99
C LEU A 356 14.80 24.34 -11.48
N ILE A 357 13.86 24.73 -12.35
CA ILE A 357 14.12 24.90 -13.79
C ILE A 357 15.20 25.97 -14.01
N THR A 358 15.07 27.08 -13.28
CA THR A 358 16.03 28.20 -13.36
C THR A 358 17.38 27.81 -12.77
N GLU A 359 17.41 27.19 -11.59
CA GLU A 359 18.64 26.75 -10.91
C GLU A 359 19.44 25.78 -11.77
N LYS A 360 18.76 24.85 -12.45
CA LYS A 360 19.37 23.84 -13.32
C LYS A 360 19.56 24.32 -14.76
N ASP A 361 19.17 25.55 -15.08
CA ASP A 361 19.19 26.14 -16.43
C ASP A 361 18.59 25.17 -17.48
N ILE A 362 17.40 24.62 -17.18
CA ILE A 362 16.72 23.68 -18.10
C ILE A 362 15.98 24.48 -19.16
N ARG A 363 16.23 24.14 -20.45
CA ARG A 363 15.63 24.80 -21.59
C ARG A 363 14.90 23.81 -22.50
N ILE A 364 13.86 24.28 -23.18
CA ILE A 364 13.18 23.48 -24.21
C ILE A 364 14.17 23.22 -25.33
N GLY A 365 14.29 21.97 -25.80
CA GLY A 365 15.29 21.52 -26.75
C GLY A 365 16.56 20.94 -26.12
N ASP A 366 16.76 21.05 -24.81
CA ASP A 366 17.92 20.44 -24.16
C ASP A 366 17.89 18.89 -24.27
N THR A 367 19.07 18.29 -24.26
CA THR A 367 19.22 16.91 -23.79
C THR A 367 19.27 16.95 -22.29
N VAL A 368 18.33 16.26 -21.65
CA VAL A 368 18.20 16.20 -20.18
C VAL A 368 18.48 14.79 -19.67
N LEU A 369 19.09 14.70 -18.51
CA LEU A 369 19.28 13.44 -17.79
C LEU A 369 18.08 13.23 -16.87
N ILE A 370 17.43 12.09 -17.02
CA ILE A 370 16.26 11.72 -16.21
C ILE A 370 16.51 10.45 -15.41
N LYS A 371 15.84 10.33 -14.28
CA LYS A 371 15.75 9.09 -13.48
C LYS A 371 14.33 8.91 -12.95
N LYS A 372 14.04 7.75 -12.36
CA LYS A 372 12.83 7.55 -11.57
C LYS A 372 13.14 7.73 -10.09
N ALA A 373 12.57 8.76 -9.47
CA ALA A 373 12.65 8.95 -8.03
C ALA A 373 11.87 7.82 -7.32
N GLY A 374 12.57 7.09 -6.44
CA GLY A 374 11.98 5.95 -5.73
C GLY A 374 11.47 4.83 -6.65
N ASP A 375 12.04 4.67 -7.85
CA ASP A 375 11.66 3.72 -8.90
C ASP A 375 10.25 3.93 -9.50
N ILE A 376 9.58 5.03 -9.19
CA ILE A 376 8.19 5.27 -9.58
C ILE A 376 8.04 6.53 -10.43
N ILE A 377 8.44 7.70 -9.93
CA ILE A 377 8.15 9.00 -10.54
C ILE A 377 9.35 9.48 -11.35
N PRO A 378 9.21 9.65 -12.70
CA PRO A 378 10.28 10.24 -13.49
C PRO A 378 10.50 11.70 -13.11
N GLU A 379 11.77 12.09 -12.97
CA GLU A 379 12.19 13.47 -12.72
C GLU A 379 13.40 13.86 -13.58
N VAL A 380 13.51 15.13 -13.90
CA VAL A 380 14.67 15.70 -14.61
C VAL A 380 15.75 16.04 -13.57
N ILE A 381 16.93 15.43 -13.73
CA ILE A 381 18.07 15.64 -12.83
C ILE A 381 18.80 16.92 -13.21
N LYS A 382 19.20 17.04 -14.49
CA LYS A 382 19.97 18.16 -15.03
C LYS A 382 19.87 18.21 -16.54
N SER A 383 20.24 19.36 -17.15
CA SER A 383 20.52 19.47 -18.56
C SER A 383 21.97 19.06 -18.87
N ILE A 384 22.19 18.50 -20.04
CA ILE A 384 23.54 18.20 -20.59
C ILE A 384 23.94 19.39 -21.47
N THR A 385 24.47 20.41 -20.83
CA THR A 385 24.74 21.72 -21.48
C THR A 385 25.77 21.62 -22.58
N GLU A 386 26.65 20.62 -22.55
CA GLU A 386 27.67 20.34 -23.56
C GLU A 386 27.08 19.91 -24.92
N GLU A 387 25.85 19.42 -24.92
CA GLU A 387 25.11 18.98 -26.11
C GLU A 387 24.23 20.09 -26.72
N ARG A 388 24.25 21.30 -26.17
CA ARG A 388 23.46 22.42 -26.69
C ARG A 388 23.98 22.88 -28.07
N SER A 389 23.01 23.10 -28.96
CA SER A 389 23.25 23.61 -30.32
C SER A 389 23.16 25.14 -30.40
N GLY A 390 22.61 25.79 -29.38
CA GLY A 390 22.31 27.22 -29.33
C GLY A 390 20.88 27.57 -29.79
N SER A 391 20.07 26.56 -30.09
CA SER A 391 18.65 26.73 -30.44
C SER A 391 17.69 26.46 -29.27
N GLU A 392 18.24 26.16 -28.09
CA GLU A 392 17.47 25.85 -26.90
C GLU A 392 16.83 27.10 -26.28
N GLU A 393 15.54 27.05 -26.06
CA GLU A 393 14.75 28.19 -25.59
C GLU A 393 14.58 28.16 -24.07
N PRO A 394 14.93 29.27 -23.35
CA PRO A 394 14.64 29.41 -21.93
C PRO A 394 13.14 29.32 -21.67
N PHE A 395 12.76 28.56 -20.64
CA PHE A 395 11.37 28.46 -20.20
C PHE A 395 11.04 29.55 -19.18
N HIS A 396 9.89 30.16 -19.33
CA HIS A 396 9.35 31.13 -18.37
C HIS A 396 7.93 30.74 -17.98
N MET A 397 7.64 30.78 -16.68
CA MET A 397 6.27 30.58 -16.21
C MET A 397 5.35 31.68 -16.71
N PRO A 398 4.12 31.36 -17.13
CA PRO A 398 3.15 32.35 -17.55
C PRO A 398 2.69 33.20 -16.36
N LYS A 399 2.21 34.40 -16.66
CA LYS A 399 1.59 35.28 -15.66
C LYS A 399 0.16 34.86 -15.34
N ASN A 400 -0.50 34.19 -16.25
CA ASN A 400 -1.90 33.80 -16.15
C ASN A 400 -2.06 32.27 -16.14
N CYS A 401 -3.10 31.79 -15.51
CA CYS A 401 -3.44 30.37 -15.42
C CYS A 401 -3.68 29.79 -16.82
N PRO A 402 -3.04 28.66 -17.18
CA PRO A 402 -3.18 28.08 -18.51
C PRO A 402 -4.59 27.54 -18.81
N THR A 403 -5.45 27.41 -17.79
CA THR A 403 -6.81 26.86 -17.94
C THR A 403 -7.90 27.91 -17.88
N CYS A 404 -7.79 28.92 -17.01
CA CYS A 404 -8.88 29.89 -16.81
C CYS A 404 -8.45 31.35 -17.01
N ASP A 405 -7.21 31.58 -17.43
CA ASP A 405 -6.62 32.90 -17.70
C ASP A 405 -6.60 33.89 -16.52
N SER A 406 -6.91 33.45 -15.32
CA SER A 406 -6.79 34.28 -14.10
C SER A 406 -5.32 34.51 -13.75
N GLU A 407 -4.99 35.67 -13.21
CA GLU A 407 -3.63 35.99 -12.78
C GLU A 407 -3.11 34.95 -11.75
N LEU A 408 -1.88 34.50 -11.93
CA LEU A 408 -1.20 33.58 -11.03
C LEU A 408 -0.51 34.38 -9.91
N VAL A 409 -0.59 33.86 -8.69
CA VAL A 409 0.02 34.48 -7.52
C VAL A 409 1.00 33.53 -6.83
N ARG A 410 2.05 34.11 -6.25
CA ARG A 410 2.93 33.38 -5.33
C ARG A 410 2.55 33.79 -3.91
N LEU A 411 2.09 32.85 -3.11
CA LEU A 411 1.75 33.11 -1.73
C LEU A 411 3.02 33.28 -0.89
N GLU A 412 2.94 34.08 0.18
CA GLU A 412 4.05 34.22 1.13
C GLU A 412 4.47 32.83 1.66
N GLU A 413 5.76 32.59 1.74
CA GLU A 413 6.38 31.31 2.14
C GLU A 413 6.19 30.12 1.16
N GLU A 414 5.58 30.30 -0.02
CA GLU A 414 5.43 29.26 -1.01
C GLU A 414 6.32 29.49 -2.26
N VAL A 415 6.96 28.45 -2.74
CA VAL A 415 7.80 28.48 -3.95
C VAL A 415 6.93 28.41 -5.22
N ALA A 416 5.79 27.75 -5.15
CA ALA A 416 4.94 27.46 -6.29
C ALA A 416 3.99 28.63 -6.65
N LEU A 417 3.82 28.90 -7.94
CA LEU A 417 2.74 29.76 -8.45
C LEU A 417 1.39 29.07 -8.34
N ARG A 418 0.34 29.85 -8.10
CA ARG A 418 -1.03 29.36 -7.91
C ARG A 418 -2.07 30.12 -8.71
N CYS A 419 -3.02 29.41 -9.24
CA CYS A 419 -4.31 29.93 -9.64
C CYS A 419 -5.22 29.98 -8.39
N ILE A 420 -5.65 31.17 -8.00
CA ILE A 420 -6.57 31.39 -6.85
C ILE A 420 -8.04 31.45 -7.25
N ASN A 421 -8.36 31.27 -8.53
CA ASN A 421 -9.75 31.28 -9.00
C ASN A 421 -10.47 29.97 -8.61
N PRO A 422 -11.46 30.00 -7.69
CA PRO A 422 -12.20 28.80 -7.27
C PRO A 422 -13.05 28.20 -8.40
N LYS A 423 -13.37 28.97 -9.43
CA LYS A 423 -14.12 28.52 -10.63
C LYS A 423 -13.20 28.00 -11.73
N CYS A 424 -11.91 27.80 -11.48
CA CYS A 424 -11.00 27.24 -12.45
C CYS A 424 -11.40 25.80 -12.81
N PRO A 425 -11.71 25.52 -14.09
CA PRO A 425 -12.15 24.17 -14.51
C PRO A 425 -11.19 23.05 -14.14
N ALA A 426 -9.89 23.32 -14.15
CA ALA A 426 -8.88 22.36 -13.74
C ALA A 426 -9.00 22.03 -12.25
N GLN A 427 -9.15 23.04 -11.38
CA GLN A 427 -9.29 22.80 -9.94
C GLN A 427 -10.58 22.06 -9.61
N ILE A 428 -11.68 22.38 -10.26
CA ILE A 428 -12.96 21.68 -10.09
C ILE A 428 -12.82 20.21 -10.50
N LYS A 429 -12.24 19.95 -11.68
CA LYS A 429 -12.00 18.59 -12.16
C LYS A 429 -11.13 17.77 -11.18
N GLU A 430 -10.03 18.32 -10.73
CA GLU A 430 -9.13 17.65 -9.76
C GLU A 430 -9.82 17.46 -8.39
N GLY A 431 -10.70 18.40 -8.00
CA GLY A 431 -11.56 18.26 -6.82
C GLY A 431 -12.53 17.09 -6.92
N LEU A 432 -13.17 16.92 -8.09
CA LEU A 432 -14.05 15.79 -8.38
C LEU A 432 -13.30 14.45 -8.33
N ILE A 433 -12.12 14.36 -8.93
CA ILE A 433 -11.27 13.16 -8.91
C ILE A 433 -10.86 12.82 -7.45
N HIS A 434 -10.52 13.83 -6.66
CA HIS A 434 -10.22 13.63 -5.25
C HIS A 434 -11.42 13.14 -4.45
N PHE A 435 -12.60 13.75 -4.65
CA PHE A 435 -13.83 13.41 -3.95
C PHE A 435 -14.22 11.95 -4.11
N VAL A 436 -14.11 11.40 -5.32
CA VAL A 436 -14.45 10.00 -5.59
C VAL A 436 -13.37 8.99 -5.21
N SER A 437 -12.19 9.47 -4.81
CA SER A 437 -11.03 8.62 -4.52
C SER A 437 -11.27 7.66 -3.35
N ARG A 438 -10.47 6.59 -3.28
CA ARG A 438 -10.57 5.51 -2.29
C ARG A 438 -10.57 6.01 -0.83
N ASN A 439 -9.76 7.00 -0.52
CA ASN A 439 -9.63 7.53 0.85
C ASN A 439 -10.70 8.57 1.21
N ALA A 440 -11.42 9.09 0.20
CA ALA A 440 -12.54 10.00 0.36
C ALA A 440 -13.87 9.24 0.29
N MET A 441 -14.74 9.55 -0.66
CA MET A 441 -16.07 8.91 -0.77
C MET A 441 -16.03 7.50 -1.37
N ASN A 442 -14.88 7.06 -1.90
CA ASN A 442 -14.63 5.70 -2.41
C ASN A 442 -15.73 5.19 -3.38
N ILE A 443 -15.97 5.93 -4.44
CA ILE A 443 -16.97 5.56 -5.44
C ILE A 443 -16.32 4.71 -6.52
N ASP A 444 -16.47 3.40 -6.41
CA ASP A 444 -15.92 2.45 -7.36
C ASP A 444 -16.56 2.65 -8.75
N GLY A 445 -15.73 2.64 -9.79
CA GLY A 445 -16.16 2.87 -11.19
C GLY A 445 -16.10 4.33 -11.64
N LEU A 446 -16.00 5.31 -10.72
CA LEU A 446 -15.72 6.73 -11.03
C LEU A 446 -14.22 7.02 -11.02
N GLY A 447 -13.45 6.37 -11.87
CA GLY A 447 -12.04 6.70 -12.06
C GLY A 447 -11.85 8.03 -12.80
N GLU A 448 -10.61 8.54 -12.80
CA GLU A 448 -10.22 9.80 -13.45
C GLU A 448 -10.76 9.95 -14.88
N LYS A 449 -10.69 8.89 -15.71
CA LYS A 449 -11.17 8.93 -17.11
C LYS A 449 -12.68 9.15 -17.22
N VAL A 450 -13.47 8.58 -16.30
CA VAL A 450 -14.92 8.74 -16.29
C VAL A 450 -15.30 10.13 -15.81
N ILE A 451 -14.63 10.65 -14.77
CA ILE A 451 -14.80 12.02 -14.30
C ILE A 451 -14.48 13.03 -15.41
N ILE A 452 -13.37 12.82 -16.16
CA ILE A 452 -13.01 13.69 -17.29
C ILE A 452 -14.11 13.68 -18.36
N GLN A 453 -14.67 12.52 -18.71
CA GLN A 453 -15.77 12.44 -19.68
C GLN A 453 -17.01 13.17 -19.18
N LEU A 454 -17.45 12.90 -17.94
CA LEU A 454 -18.61 13.55 -17.33
C LEU A 454 -18.45 15.08 -17.28
N PHE A 455 -17.28 15.55 -16.89
CA PHE A 455 -16.99 16.98 -16.80
C PHE A 455 -16.92 17.64 -18.17
N SER A 456 -16.25 17.03 -19.16
CA SER A 456 -16.13 17.56 -20.52
C SER A 456 -17.46 17.61 -21.28
N GLN A 457 -18.38 16.68 -20.96
CA GLN A 457 -19.73 16.66 -21.52
C GLN A 457 -20.72 17.53 -20.72
N HIS A 458 -20.23 18.28 -19.72
CA HIS A 458 -21.06 19.13 -18.86
C HIS A 458 -22.17 18.39 -18.10
N LEU A 459 -21.99 17.10 -17.84
CA LEU A 459 -22.92 16.29 -17.07
C LEU A 459 -22.77 16.51 -15.56
N ILE A 460 -21.62 16.96 -15.12
CA ILE A 460 -21.30 17.34 -13.74
C ILE A 460 -20.55 18.66 -13.72
N LYS A 461 -20.80 19.51 -12.71
CA LYS A 461 -20.13 20.78 -12.45
C LYS A 461 -19.42 20.78 -11.10
N ASP A 462 -19.98 20.05 -10.14
CA ASP A 462 -19.48 19.90 -8.79
C ASP A 462 -19.72 18.48 -8.26
N VAL A 463 -19.37 18.25 -6.99
CA VAL A 463 -19.46 16.93 -6.37
C VAL A 463 -20.89 16.49 -6.07
N ALA A 464 -21.84 17.42 -5.93
CA ALA A 464 -23.24 17.08 -5.67
C ALA A 464 -23.91 16.49 -6.91
N ASP A 465 -23.55 16.94 -8.12
CA ASP A 465 -24.08 16.44 -9.38
C ASP A 465 -23.84 14.92 -9.55
N LEU A 466 -22.78 14.37 -8.94
CA LEU A 466 -22.47 12.94 -8.99
C LEU A 466 -23.63 12.06 -8.48
N PHE A 467 -24.38 12.55 -7.50
CA PHE A 467 -25.49 11.83 -6.87
C PHE A 467 -26.81 11.94 -7.63
N PHE A 468 -26.86 12.75 -8.69
CA PHE A 468 -28.02 12.94 -9.56
C PHE A 468 -27.80 12.37 -10.98
N LEU A 469 -26.73 11.62 -11.19
CA LEU A 469 -26.45 10.96 -12.47
C LEU A 469 -27.50 9.90 -12.80
N SER A 470 -28.03 9.93 -14.02
CA SER A 470 -29.00 8.94 -14.48
C SER A 470 -28.33 7.82 -15.31
N LYS A 471 -28.97 6.65 -15.32
CA LYS A 471 -28.51 5.48 -16.08
C LYS A 471 -28.34 5.80 -17.56
N GLU A 472 -29.31 6.54 -18.14
CA GLU A 472 -29.34 6.89 -19.56
C GLU A 472 -28.11 7.70 -19.95
N LYS A 473 -27.76 8.73 -19.15
CA LYS A 473 -26.58 9.58 -19.38
C LYS A 473 -25.26 8.83 -19.26
N LEU A 474 -25.20 7.90 -18.29
CA LEU A 474 -24.00 7.09 -18.09
C LEU A 474 -23.77 6.07 -19.24
N LEU A 475 -24.85 5.56 -19.85
CA LEU A 475 -24.73 4.64 -20.98
C LEU A 475 -24.24 5.33 -22.26
N GLU A 476 -24.31 6.66 -22.34
CA GLU A 476 -23.77 7.45 -23.46
C GLU A 476 -22.26 7.64 -23.42
N LEU A 477 -21.63 7.35 -22.26
CA LEU A 477 -20.19 7.49 -22.09
C LEU A 477 -19.43 6.36 -22.79
N GLU A 478 -18.25 6.69 -23.30
CA GLU A 478 -17.36 5.70 -23.94
C GLU A 478 -17.00 4.55 -22.97
N ARG A 479 -17.11 3.33 -23.44
CA ARG A 479 -16.78 2.10 -22.71
C ARG A 479 -17.60 1.86 -21.43
N MET A 480 -18.80 2.46 -21.34
CA MET A 480 -19.74 2.25 -20.24
C MET A 480 -20.90 1.36 -20.70
N GLY A 481 -20.81 0.06 -20.39
CA GLY A 481 -21.88 -0.91 -20.66
C GLY A 481 -22.86 -1.03 -19.48
N GLU A 482 -24.01 -1.69 -19.71
CA GLU A 482 -25.09 -1.90 -18.72
C GLU A 482 -24.61 -2.37 -17.35
N LYS A 483 -23.73 -3.39 -17.29
CA LYS A 483 -23.19 -3.93 -16.03
C LYS A 483 -22.34 -2.89 -15.30
N SER A 484 -21.47 -2.17 -16.04
CA SER A 484 -20.60 -1.13 -15.45
C SER A 484 -21.42 0.03 -14.89
N VAL A 485 -22.45 0.48 -15.62
CA VAL A 485 -23.35 1.55 -15.18
C VAL A 485 -24.14 1.13 -13.95
N THR A 486 -24.68 -0.11 -13.92
CA THR A 486 -25.42 -0.62 -12.76
C THR A 486 -24.53 -0.69 -11.52
N ASN A 487 -23.31 -1.19 -11.64
CA ASN A 487 -22.35 -1.25 -10.53
C ASN A 487 -21.95 0.17 -10.05
N LEU A 488 -21.74 1.09 -10.99
CA LEU A 488 -21.40 2.47 -10.66
C LEU A 488 -22.53 3.17 -9.89
N LEU A 489 -23.77 3.05 -10.33
CA LEU A 489 -24.93 3.64 -9.62
C LEU A 489 -25.10 3.03 -8.23
N ALA A 490 -24.88 1.71 -8.08
CA ALA A 490 -24.89 1.06 -6.78
C ALA A 490 -23.76 1.59 -5.86
N SER A 491 -22.57 1.83 -6.41
CA SER A 491 -21.45 2.42 -5.65
C SER A 491 -21.71 3.86 -5.24
N ILE A 492 -22.30 4.68 -6.10
CA ILE A 492 -22.73 6.05 -5.77
C ILE A 492 -23.74 6.01 -4.62
N GLU A 493 -24.76 5.15 -4.71
CA GLU A 493 -25.78 5.03 -3.67
C GLU A 493 -25.18 4.56 -2.33
N ALA A 494 -24.31 3.55 -2.34
CA ALA A 494 -23.61 3.07 -1.15
C ALA A 494 -22.75 4.17 -0.49
N SER A 495 -22.10 5.00 -1.30
CA SER A 495 -21.22 6.07 -0.79
C SER A 495 -21.95 7.15 0.01
N LYS A 496 -23.27 7.31 -0.19
CA LYS A 496 -24.10 8.24 0.61
C LYS A 496 -24.11 7.92 2.10
N GLN A 497 -23.85 6.67 2.47
CA GLN A 497 -23.81 6.21 3.86
C GLN A 497 -22.44 6.41 4.52
N ASN A 498 -21.45 6.91 3.80
CA ASN A 498 -20.12 7.15 4.37
C ASN A 498 -20.20 8.12 5.56
N SER A 499 -19.35 7.87 6.55
CA SER A 499 -19.24 8.72 7.73
C SER A 499 -18.66 10.11 7.41
N LEU A 500 -18.97 11.10 8.24
CA LEU A 500 -18.64 12.51 8.04
C LEU A 500 -17.18 12.78 7.72
N GLU A 501 -16.23 12.03 8.30
CA GLU A 501 -14.80 12.24 8.05
C GLU A 501 -14.42 11.94 6.59
N LYS A 502 -15.13 11.01 5.92
CA LYS A 502 -14.93 10.72 4.51
C LYS A 502 -15.39 11.86 3.63
N LEU A 503 -16.55 12.42 3.95
CA LEU A 503 -17.08 13.59 3.27
C LEU A 503 -16.17 14.80 3.45
N LEU A 504 -15.74 15.11 4.69
CA LEU A 504 -14.85 16.24 4.98
C LEU A 504 -13.52 16.13 4.24
N PHE A 505 -12.93 14.95 4.22
CA PHE A 505 -11.71 14.71 3.44
C PHE A 505 -11.97 14.87 1.94
N GLY A 506 -13.11 14.36 1.45
CA GLY A 506 -13.52 14.44 0.03
C GLY A 506 -13.76 15.87 -0.44
N LEU A 507 -14.35 16.75 0.37
CA LEU A 507 -14.55 18.17 0.08
C LEU A 507 -13.23 18.92 -0.13
N GLY A 508 -12.10 18.35 0.32
CA GLY A 508 -10.77 18.84 0.00
C GLY A 508 -10.42 20.19 0.61
N ILE A 509 -10.94 20.48 1.79
CA ILE A 509 -10.62 21.71 2.56
C ILE A 509 -9.10 21.82 2.69
N ARG A 510 -8.55 22.97 2.38
CA ARG A 510 -7.10 23.20 2.39
C ARG A 510 -6.51 22.88 3.78
N HIS A 511 -5.38 22.22 3.82
CA HIS A 511 -4.68 21.72 5.01
C HIS A 511 -5.41 20.61 5.79
N VAL A 512 -6.66 20.28 5.49
CA VAL A 512 -7.41 19.22 6.15
C VAL A 512 -7.13 17.88 5.44
N GLY A 513 -6.22 17.09 6.03
CA GLY A 513 -5.97 15.70 5.61
C GLY A 513 -6.94 14.72 6.26
N ALA A 514 -6.84 13.43 5.93
CA ALA A 514 -7.72 12.38 6.45
C ALA A 514 -7.72 12.31 7.99
N LYS A 515 -6.56 12.48 8.65
CA LYS A 515 -6.46 12.50 10.12
C LYS A 515 -7.23 13.68 10.73
N ALA A 516 -7.00 14.88 10.22
CA ALA A 516 -7.68 16.08 10.70
C ALA A 516 -9.20 16.02 10.45
N ALA A 517 -9.62 15.51 9.27
CA ALA A 517 -11.03 15.29 8.97
C ALA A 517 -11.69 14.34 9.98
N LYS A 518 -10.99 13.28 10.41
CA LYS A 518 -11.47 12.37 11.45
C LYS A 518 -11.58 13.07 12.82
N SER A 519 -10.55 13.82 13.23
CA SER A 519 -10.58 14.56 14.50
C SER A 519 -11.73 15.58 14.55
N LEU A 520 -11.97 16.29 13.43
CA LEU A 520 -13.09 17.22 13.29
C LEU A 520 -14.45 16.51 13.37
N ALA A 521 -14.60 15.38 12.65
CA ALA A 521 -15.84 14.61 12.65
C ALA A 521 -16.20 14.03 14.04
N ILE A 522 -15.21 13.55 14.76
CA ILE A 522 -15.41 13.06 16.15
C ILE A 522 -15.83 14.21 17.08
N HIS A 523 -15.17 15.39 16.98
CA HIS A 523 -15.43 16.51 17.88
C HIS A 523 -16.78 17.19 17.63
N PHE A 524 -17.14 17.41 16.36
CA PHE A 524 -18.35 18.15 16.00
C PHE A 524 -19.56 17.26 15.73
N ASP A 525 -19.39 15.97 15.54
CA ASP A 525 -20.40 14.97 15.26
C ASP A 525 -21.18 15.20 13.96
N THR A 526 -21.56 16.44 13.65
CA THR A 526 -22.34 16.79 12.47
C THR A 526 -21.68 17.90 11.66
N MET A 527 -21.96 17.94 10.37
CA MET A 527 -21.53 19.02 9.47
C MET A 527 -22.08 20.38 9.94
N ASP A 528 -23.31 20.43 10.46
CA ASP A 528 -23.93 21.68 10.90
C ASP A 528 -23.22 22.29 12.12
N ASN A 529 -22.73 21.46 13.05
CA ASN A 529 -21.93 21.92 14.18
C ASN A 529 -20.58 22.45 13.72
N LEU A 530 -19.90 21.72 12.80
CA LEU A 530 -18.60 22.16 12.28
C LEU A 530 -18.69 23.46 11.48
N LYS A 531 -19.76 23.65 10.71
CA LYS A 531 -20.00 24.83 9.86
C LYS A 531 -20.02 26.15 10.66
N VAL A 532 -20.43 26.10 11.91
CA VAL A 532 -20.54 27.29 12.79
C VAL A 532 -19.39 27.44 13.77
N ALA A 533 -18.41 26.54 13.72
CA ALA A 533 -17.26 26.56 14.62
C ALA A 533 -16.37 27.79 14.37
N ASP A 534 -15.96 28.44 15.44
CA ASP A 534 -15.00 29.53 15.39
C ASP A 534 -13.55 29.04 15.46
N LYS A 535 -12.60 29.94 15.15
CA LYS A 535 -11.17 29.62 15.13
C LYS A 535 -10.66 29.13 16.48
N GLU A 536 -11.18 29.66 17.58
CA GLU A 536 -10.74 29.36 18.94
C GLU A 536 -11.13 27.93 19.31
N THR A 537 -12.35 27.52 19.03
CA THR A 537 -12.82 26.13 19.19
C THR A 537 -12.01 25.15 18.32
N LEU A 538 -11.80 25.50 17.05
CA LEU A 538 -11.02 24.64 16.12
C LEU A 538 -9.58 24.42 16.59
N THR A 539 -8.89 25.46 17.05
CA THR A 539 -7.51 25.36 17.54
C THR A 539 -7.38 24.64 18.88
N SER A 540 -8.47 24.51 19.64
CA SER A 540 -8.49 23.70 20.88
C SER A 540 -8.41 22.18 20.61
N ILE A 541 -8.71 21.75 19.38
CA ILE A 541 -8.67 20.34 18.98
C ILE A 541 -7.24 19.91 18.69
N ASN A 542 -6.82 18.78 19.25
CA ASN A 542 -5.53 18.17 18.93
C ASN A 542 -5.39 17.98 17.41
N ASP A 543 -4.19 18.24 16.88
CA ASP A 543 -3.85 18.16 15.45
C ASP A 543 -4.42 19.31 14.57
N ILE A 544 -5.17 20.28 15.09
CA ILE A 544 -5.69 21.43 14.35
C ILE A 544 -4.89 22.70 14.73
N GLY A 545 -3.97 23.09 13.84
CA GLY A 545 -3.19 24.33 14.01
C GLY A 545 -3.90 25.56 13.43
N GLU A 546 -3.38 26.76 13.72
CA GLU A 546 -3.97 28.03 13.28
C GLU A 546 -4.22 28.13 11.77
N LYS A 547 -3.23 27.74 10.93
CA LYS A 547 -3.36 27.78 9.46
C LYS A 547 -4.51 26.87 8.96
N MET A 548 -4.73 25.74 9.64
CA MET A 548 -5.81 24.83 9.30
C MET A 548 -7.17 25.37 9.75
N ALA A 549 -7.24 25.92 10.96
CA ALA A 549 -8.44 26.57 11.48
C ALA A 549 -8.89 27.73 10.59
N ASP A 550 -7.96 28.60 10.16
CA ASP A 550 -8.24 29.67 9.21
C ASP A 550 -8.79 29.16 7.88
N SER A 551 -8.25 28.07 7.38
CA SER A 551 -8.73 27.43 6.14
C SER A 551 -10.14 26.88 6.29
N ILE A 552 -10.48 26.27 7.44
CA ILE A 552 -11.81 25.72 7.73
C ILE A 552 -12.83 26.85 7.83
N VAL A 553 -12.54 27.91 8.62
CA VAL A 553 -13.43 29.07 8.77
C VAL A 553 -13.68 29.75 7.43
N THR A 554 -12.60 29.96 6.63
CA THR A 554 -12.72 30.59 5.31
C THR A 554 -13.55 29.73 4.35
N TYR A 555 -13.39 28.41 4.39
CA TYR A 555 -14.16 27.49 3.57
C TYR A 555 -15.65 27.57 3.85
N PHE A 556 -16.05 27.51 5.12
CA PHE A 556 -17.46 27.57 5.53
C PHE A 556 -18.04 28.97 5.52
N ALA A 557 -17.26 30.03 5.39
CA ALA A 557 -17.75 31.38 5.16
C ALA A 557 -18.24 31.63 3.71
N ASN A 558 -17.97 30.72 2.79
CA ASN A 558 -18.34 30.85 1.38
C ASN A 558 -19.79 30.42 1.15
N GLU A 559 -20.62 31.30 0.57
CA GLU A 559 -22.03 31.00 0.24
C GLU A 559 -22.16 29.78 -0.75
N GLU A 560 -21.25 29.66 -1.73
CA GLU A 560 -21.27 28.54 -2.69
C GLU A 560 -21.08 27.19 -1.98
N VAL A 561 -20.34 27.16 -0.87
CA VAL A 561 -20.18 25.96 -0.04
C VAL A 561 -21.48 25.62 0.69
N HIS A 562 -22.20 26.63 1.17
CA HIS A 562 -23.51 26.39 1.79
C HIS A 562 -24.51 25.76 0.82
N ASP A 563 -24.59 26.28 -0.41
CA ASP A 563 -25.45 25.73 -1.45
C ASP A 563 -25.06 24.29 -1.80
N LEU A 564 -23.76 24.01 -1.93
CA LEU A 564 -23.24 22.67 -2.18
C LEU A 564 -23.63 21.68 -1.07
N LEU A 565 -23.48 22.07 0.20
CA LEU A 565 -23.85 21.23 1.33
C LEU A 565 -25.36 20.94 1.38
N GLU A 566 -26.21 21.92 1.05
CA GLU A 566 -27.65 21.70 0.95
C GLU A 566 -28.04 20.79 -0.23
N GLU A 567 -27.31 20.84 -1.34
CA GLU A 567 -27.48 19.91 -2.45
C GLU A 567 -27.07 18.49 -2.09
N LEU A 568 -25.93 18.31 -1.39
CA LEU A 568 -25.51 17.01 -0.87
C LEU A 568 -26.52 16.42 0.13
N LYS A 569 -27.09 17.25 1.02
CA LYS A 569 -28.17 16.83 1.93
C LYS A 569 -29.43 16.39 1.16
N ARG A 570 -29.84 17.12 0.13
CA ARG A 570 -30.97 16.74 -0.75
C ARG A 570 -30.71 15.44 -1.48
N ALA A 571 -29.47 15.16 -1.85
CA ALA A 571 -29.05 13.91 -2.46
C ALA A 571 -29.09 12.72 -1.48
N GLY A 572 -29.23 12.97 -0.18
CA GLY A 572 -29.25 11.94 0.87
C GLY A 572 -27.86 11.53 1.36
N VAL A 573 -26.84 12.38 1.14
CA VAL A 573 -25.49 12.13 1.66
C VAL A 573 -25.48 12.32 3.18
N ASN A 574 -24.91 11.38 3.90
CA ASN A 574 -24.79 11.42 5.35
C ASN A 574 -23.89 12.60 5.79
N MET A 575 -24.40 13.41 6.74
CA MET A 575 -23.74 14.59 7.30
C MET A 575 -23.32 14.40 8.75
N THR A 576 -23.32 13.16 9.24
CA THR A 576 -23.02 12.82 10.63
C THR A 576 -21.88 11.82 10.72
N TYR A 577 -21.15 11.88 11.82
CA TYR A 577 -20.14 10.91 12.16
C TYR A 577 -20.82 9.60 12.61
N THR A 578 -20.47 8.48 11.98
CA THR A 578 -21.07 7.16 12.26
C THR A 578 -20.10 6.20 12.97
N GLY A 579 -18.90 6.68 13.30
CA GLY A 579 -17.94 5.89 14.07
C GLY A 579 -18.24 5.85 15.57
N PRO A 580 -17.41 5.19 16.38
CA PRO A 580 -17.58 5.12 17.83
C PRO A 580 -17.60 6.50 18.44
N LYS A 581 -18.64 6.82 19.24
CA LYS A 581 -18.76 8.08 19.97
C LYS A 581 -18.49 7.84 21.45
N LEU A 582 -17.71 8.73 22.06
CA LEU A 582 -17.45 8.71 23.51
C LEU A 582 -18.74 8.90 24.34
N GLU A 583 -19.74 9.59 23.78
CA GLU A 583 -21.02 9.87 24.45
C GLU A 583 -21.99 8.66 24.49
N ASP A 584 -21.80 7.67 23.62
CA ASP A 584 -22.61 6.45 23.55
C ASP A 584 -22.12 5.36 24.52
N MET A 585 -20.97 5.59 25.16
CA MET A 585 -20.38 4.67 26.15
C MET A 585 -20.88 5.03 27.56
N SER A 586 -21.25 4.04 28.34
CA SER A 586 -21.65 4.23 29.74
C SER A 586 -20.48 4.80 30.58
N GLU A 587 -20.80 5.46 31.73
CA GLU A 587 -19.74 5.93 32.65
C GLU A 587 -18.83 4.79 33.15
N GLU A 588 -19.35 3.55 33.18
CA GLU A 588 -18.57 2.36 33.49
C GLU A 588 -17.62 1.91 32.37
N GLU A 589 -17.95 2.23 31.11
CA GLU A 589 -17.13 1.97 29.93
C GLU A 589 -16.08 3.07 29.69
N LEU A 590 -16.33 4.30 30.17
CA LEU A 590 -15.43 5.45 30.05
C LEU A 590 -14.46 5.56 31.22
N VAL A 591 -13.72 4.52 31.52
CA VAL A 591 -12.81 4.41 32.69
C VAL A 591 -11.79 5.56 32.79
N PHE A 592 -11.39 6.12 31.65
CA PHE A 592 -10.41 7.19 31.57
C PHE A 592 -11.03 8.57 31.29
N ALA A 593 -12.37 8.73 31.38
CA ALA A 593 -13.02 10.00 31.12
C ALA A 593 -12.40 11.14 31.92
N GLY A 594 -11.87 12.15 31.22
CA GLY A 594 -11.24 13.33 31.82
C GLY A 594 -9.89 13.07 32.50
N LYS A 595 -9.35 11.84 32.45
CA LYS A 595 -8.06 11.49 33.05
C LYS A 595 -6.90 11.68 32.08
N THR A 596 -5.76 12.17 32.59
CA THR A 596 -4.51 12.20 31.88
C THR A 596 -3.67 10.99 32.24
N VAL A 597 -3.38 10.16 31.24
CA VAL A 597 -2.62 8.91 31.39
C VAL A 597 -1.23 9.05 30.75
N VAL A 598 -0.21 8.50 31.38
CA VAL A 598 1.15 8.44 30.82
C VAL A 598 1.56 6.99 30.64
N LEU A 599 1.96 6.63 29.43
CA LEU A 599 2.54 5.32 29.12
C LEU A 599 4.06 5.35 29.34
N THR A 600 4.60 4.40 30.10
CA THR A 600 6.03 4.27 30.35
C THR A 600 6.44 2.79 30.26
N GLY A 601 7.74 2.53 29.98
CA GLY A 601 8.21 1.18 29.77
C GLY A 601 7.74 0.55 28.46
N LYS A 602 8.05 -0.73 28.30
CA LYS A 602 7.64 -1.55 27.15
C LYS A 602 6.40 -2.34 27.53
N LEU A 603 5.31 -2.12 26.82
CA LEU A 603 4.10 -2.94 26.90
C LEU A 603 4.36 -4.23 26.11
N GLU A 604 3.88 -5.38 26.63
CA GLU A 604 4.18 -6.70 26.06
C GLU A 604 3.06 -7.21 25.16
N LYS A 605 1.81 -6.90 25.48
CA LYS A 605 0.61 -7.35 24.77
C LYS A 605 0.03 -6.29 23.84
N LEU A 606 0.21 -5.01 24.17
CA LEU A 606 -0.25 -3.88 23.38
C LEU A 606 0.92 -3.09 22.81
N THR A 607 0.81 -2.61 21.56
CA THR A 607 1.73 -1.57 21.13
C THR A 607 1.43 -0.27 21.88
N ARG A 608 2.43 0.62 21.99
CA ARG A 608 2.21 1.92 22.63
C ARG A 608 1.11 2.75 21.96
N ASN A 609 0.94 2.56 20.65
CA ASN A 609 -0.12 3.23 19.89
C ASN A 609 -1.49 2.57 20.14
N ASP A 610 -1.55 1.26 20.27
CA ASP A 610 -2.80 0.55 20.59
C ASP A 610 -3.25 0.90 22.00
N ALA A 611 -2.32 0.89 22.97
CA ALA A 611 -2.60 1.34 24.34
C ALA A 611 -3.03 2.82 24.37
N LYS A 612 -2.40 3.68 23.56
CA LYS A 612 -2.82 5.08 23.43
C LYS A 612 -4.21 5.17 22.83
N SER A 613 -4.48 4.47 21.73
CA SER A 613 -5.80 4.47 21.08
C SER A 613 -6.88 3.90 21.98
N LEU A 614 -6.58 2.86 22.77
CA LEU A 614 -7.46 2.29 23.75
C LEU A 614 -7.82 3.29 24.85
N ILE A 615 -6.83 3.93 25.47
CA ILE A 615 -7.04 4.94 26.51
C ILE A 615 -7.87 6.11 25.95
N GLU A 616 -7.57 6.58 24.74
CA GLU A 616 -8.31 7.66 24.09
C GLU A 616 -9.74 7.24 23.72
N SER A 617 -9.97 5.99 23.31
CA SER A 617 -11.32 5.45 23.06
C SER A 617 -12.15 5.27 24.32
N LEU A 618 -11.50 5.11 25.49
CA LEU A 618 -12.13 5.05 26.83
C LEU A 618 -12.19 6.42 27.52
N GLY A 619 -12.03 7.52 26.75
CA GLY A 619 -12.23 8.89 27.21
C GLY A 619 -11.02 9.57 27.85
N GLY A 620 -9.84 8.93 27.85
CA GLY A 620 -8.61 9.45 28.42
C GLY A 620 -7.77 10.31 27.49
N ASN A 621 -6.86 11.09 28.06
CA ASN A 621 -5.85 11.85 27.31
C ASN A 621 -4.45 11.29 27.61
N VAL A 622 -3.69 10.92 26.56
CA VAL A 622 -2.33 10.35 26.74
C VAL A 622 -1.27 11.42 26.62
N SER A 623 -0.52 11.63 27.71
CA SER A 623 0.57 12.59 27.79
C SER A 623 1.94 11.94 27.64
N GLY A 624 2.89 12.68 27.07
CA GLY A 624 4.27 12.24 26.90
C GLY A 624 5.15 12.34 28.17
N SER A 625 4.71 13.05 29.22
CA SER A 625 5.49 13.30 30.43
C SER A 625 4.64 13.24 31.69
N VAL A 626 5.23 12.74 32.78
CA VAL A 626 4.59 12.70 34.10
C VAL A 626 4.67 14.06 34.80
N SER A 627 3.52 14.54 35.27
CA SER A 627 3.38 15.81 36.00
C SER A 627 2.30 15.69 37.07
N LYS A 628 2.11 16.72 37.89
CA LYS A 628 1.01 16.80 38.88
C LYS A 628 -0.40 16.72 38.29
N LYS A 629 -0.53 16.84 36.96
CA LYS A 629 -1.78 16.70 36.22
C LYS A 629 -1.98 15.28 35.66
N THR A 630 -1.06 14.36 35.94
CA THR A 630 -1.15 12.97 35.49
C THR A 630 -1.98 12.20 36.52
N ASP A 631 -3.06 11.54 36.07
CA ASP A 631 -3.98 10.81 36.93
C ASP A 631 -3.57 9.34 37.06
N VAL A 632 -2.99 8.75 36.01
CA VAL A 632 -2.58 7.35 35.98
C VAL A 632 -1.30 7.21 35.15
N VAL A 633 -0.38 6.35 35.58
CA VAL A 633 0.77 5.93 34.79
C VAL A 633 0.63 4.43 34.51
N VAL A 634 0.53 4.06 33.23
CA VAL A 634 0.59 2.65 32.81
C VAL A 634 2.03 2.28 32.55
N ALA A 635 2.55 1.36 33.35
CA ALA A 635 3.94 0.93 33.35
C ALA A 635 4.08 -0.49 32.80
N GLY A 636 4.76 -0.60 31.66
CA GLY A 636 5.24 -1.89 31.15
C GLY A 636 6.62 -2.24 31.71
N SER A 637 7.24 -3.28 31.17
CA SER A 637 8.59 -3.69 31.55
C SER A 637 9.61 -2.58 31.23
N ASP A 638 10.69 -2.48 32.01
CA ASP A 638 11.74 -1.46 31.88
C ASP A 638 11.26 0.00 31.94
N ALA A 639 10.27 0.27 32.79
CA ALA A 639 9.77 1.61 33.01
C ALA A 639 10.83 2.47 33.74
N GLY A 640 11.46 3.39 33.00
CA GLY A 640 12.56 4.23 33.48
C GLY A 640 12.14 5.43 34.34
N SER A 641 12.76 6.61 34.12
CA SER A 641 12.60 7.82 34.93
C SER A 641 11.15 8.31 35.12
N LYS A 642 10.22 7.96 34.24
CA LYS A 642 8.81 8.33 34.37
C LYS A 642 8.09 7.54 35.46
N LEU A 643 8.48 6.27 35.70
CA LEU A 643 7.95 5.47 36.80
C LEU A 643 8.40 6.03 38.13
N ALA A 644 9.70 6.29 38.29
CA ALA A 644 10.24 6.90 39.51
C ALA A 644 9.58 8.25 39.83
N LYS A 645 9.29 9.05 38.81
CA LYS A 645 8.59 10.32 38.98
C LYS A 645 7.11 10.16 39.34
N ALA A 646 6.46 9.09 38.87
CA ALA A 646 5.09 8.77 39.27
C ALA A 646 5.03 8.35 40.73
N GLU A 647 5.99 7.55 41.19
CA GLU A 647 6.15 7.16 42.61
C GLU A 647 6.39 8.37 43.51
N GLU A 648 7.30 9.27 43.09
CA GLU A 648 7.58 10.54 43.81
C GLU A 648 6.33 11.41 43.97
N LEU A 649 5.48 11.46 42.93
CA LEU A 649 4.26 12.25 42.91
C LEU A 649 3.05 11.51 43.46
N ALA A 650 3.22 10.27 43.95
CA ALA A 650 2.15 9.38 44.44
C ALA A 650 0.99 9.21 43.43
N ILE A 651 1.32 9.12 42.15
CA ILE A 651 0.34 8.90 41.07
C ILE A 651 0.05 7.40 40.96
N PRO A 652 -1.21 6.96 40.82
CA PRO A 652 -1.55 5.57 40.59
C PRO A 652 -0.79 4.97 39.40
N ILE A 653 -0.20 3.80 39.65
CA ILE A 653 0.56 3.05 38.63
C ILE A 653 -0.25 1.80 38.32
N TRP A 654 -0.54 1.60 37.03
CA TRP A 654 -1.21 0.45 36.50
C TRP A 654 -0.20 -0.40 35.73
N SER A 655 -0.40 -1.71 35.73
CA SER A 655 0.28 -2.62 34.81
C SER A 655 -0.39 -2.61 33.43
N GLU A 656 0.22 -3.26 32.47
CA GLU A 656 -0.41 -3.49 31.16
C GLU A 656 -1.65 -4.39 31.30
N GLU A 657 -1.61 -5.37 32.20
CA GLU A 657 -2.73 -6.24 32.51
C GLU A 657 -3.94 -5.45 33.03
N ASP A 658 -3.70 -4.49 33.95
CA ASP A 658 -4.76 -3.61 34.46
C ASP A 658 -5.40 -2.78 33.33
N LEU A 659 -4.62 -2.38 32.33
CA LEU A 659 -5.13 -1.68 31.14
C LEU A 659 -5.96 -2.61 30.23
N ILE A 660 -5.52 -3.84 30.07
CA ILE A 660 -6.15 -4.85 29.19
C ILE A 660 -7.50 -5.31 29.77
N GLU A 661 -7.71 -5.33 31.07
CA GLU A 661 -9.00 -5.66 31.69
C GLU A 661 -10.14 -4.75 31.20
N TYR A 662 -9.82 -3.58 30.65
CA TYR A 662 -10.80 -2.65 30.06
C TYR A 662 -10.95 -2.80 28.54
N LEU A 663 -10.31 -3.79 27.90
CA LEU A 663 -10.66 -4.15 26.53
C LEU A 663 -12.09 -4.68 26.51
N PRO A 664 -12.96 -4.23 25.59
CA PRO A 664 -14.26 -4.87 25.39
C PRO A 664 -14.03 -6.35 25.12
N ASP A 665 -14.72 -7.21 25.86
CA ASP A 665 -14.70 -8.66 25.62
C ASP A 665 -14.91 -8.93 24.14
N GLU A 666 -14.04 -9.74 23.51
CA GLU A 666 -14.15 -10.17 22.10
C GLU A 666 -15.39 -11.07 21.85
N GLY A 667 -16.49 -10.82 22.58
CA GLY A 667 -17.78 -11.54 22.52
C GLY A 667 -18.76 -11.07 21.45
N GLY A 668 -18.39 -10.16 20.54
CA GLY A 668 -19.31 -9.51 19.60
C GLY A 668 -18.97 -9.58 18.12
N LEU A 669 -18.00 -10.38 17.67
CA LEU A 669 -17.64 -10.52 16.24
C LEU A 669 -17.79 -11.96 15.70
N ASN A 670 -18.73 -12.72 16.28
CA ASN A 670 -19.21 -13.98 15.69
C ASN A 670 -20.73 -13.92 15.52
N GLU A 671 -21.18 -13.22 14.45
CA GLU A 671 -22.41 -13.52 13.71
C GLU A 671 -22.31 -12.97 12.30
#